data_d47b7ae00b2293dd47328daffde4a1e0
#
_entry.id   d47b7ae00b2293dd47328daffde4a1e0
#
_cell.length_a   1.000
_cell.length_b   1.000
_cell.length_c   1.000
_cell.angle_alpha   90.00
_cell.angle_beta   90.00
_cell.angle_gamma   90.00
#
_symmetry.space_group_name_H-M   'P 1'
#
loop_
_entity.id
_entity.type
_entity.pdbx_description
1 polymer ?
#
loop_
_entity_poly.entity_id
_entity_poly.type
_entity_poly.pdbx_seq_one_letter_code
_entity_poly.pdbx_strand_id
1 'polypeptide(L)'
;MNAEHCKAYTLLQEQQIDDIHAHGYLLRHNKSGARVLLLETEDDNKVFNIAFRTPPADSTGVAHILEHSVLCGSREFPLKDPFVELVKGSLNTFLNAMTYPDKTMYPVASTNDADFQNLMHVYMDAVFYPNIYKHDEIFRQEGWSYHLESEDGPLTYNGVVYNEMKGAFSSADDVLERETFNTLFPDTPYGVESGGDPSCIPNLTYENFLKFHQTYYHPSNSYIYLYGNMDMEEKLAWMDEKYLSHFDAKEVKSEIPYQKPFAETLDIVHEYPVLDGDPLENNAYLSYNMVIGSGLDVKLNVAFSVLEYALLDAPGAPVKQALLDAHIGKDVYGSYEDGILQPFFSIVAKNADENEKEKFLSIIRGTLEDIVKNGMDQKAIEAGINYFEFRFREADFSSFPKGLMYGIDVFDSWLYDENKPFAYLQQLAIYDELKKLAKEGYFENLIQTYLLDNTHASIVTLIPKTGLAAENDAKTAEKLQKYKESLSKEEIEKIIADTKELAAYQEEEESEEVLETIPLLKRSDIKRESVKLYNDEHEVDGTTVLHHNVFTNGIGYLSLLFDTKNVPNDLIPYMGVLKSVLGYVDTEHYTYGELFNEINAQTGGINCGLQVFRIPENDDDCRRMFGIRAKFLYDKLDFVMKMIEEILNTSRLDDEKRLHEIISSMKSGLQNRLSSAGNATAVMRAASYYSPMSNFQDRIAGIGFYQLLKDLDENFDEKKAELIKNLQTLMKYIFRKENLTVSYTADETGYAPLEEKIAAFKENLYTDEVEPGSIVYDFEQKNEAFQTSGQVQYVALCGNFEREGYDYTGALRILRVMLSYDYLWINIRVKGGAYGCGGAFGRGGNACISSYRDPNVGRTLEVYRGIGDYVRNFEADERQMTKYIIGTISELDVPMNPSAKGQTSESAWFNGITEADFQQERDQILDATLDDIHALANLVDAALKQNNICVVGSEAAIQKEKELFKNVENL
;
A
#
# COMPACT_ATOMS: atom_id res chain seq x y z
N MET A 1 5.50 34.80 -7.22
CA MET A 1 4.90 34.83 -8.60
C MET A 1 4.50 36.25 -8.95
N ASN A 2 4.87 36.73 -10.13
CA ASN A 2 4.47 38.08 -10.59
C ASN A 2 3.15 37.97 -11.40
N ALA A 3 2.05 38.42 -10.83
CA ALA A 3 0.72 38.34 -11.46
C ALA A 3 0.61 39.06 -12.82
N GLU A 4 1.56 40.00 -13.13
CA GLU A 4 1.62 40.65 -14.42
C GLU A 4 2.05 39.73 -15.57
N HIS A 5 2.79 38.65 -15.27
CA HIS A 5 3.28 37.70 -16.26
C HIS A 5 2.24 36.62 -16.61
N CYS A 6 1.23 36.38 -15.77
CA CYS A 6 0.22 35.33 -15.96
C CYS A 6 -1.16 35.87 -16.34
N LYS A 7 -1.24 36.72 -17.39
CA LYS A 7 -2.48 37.42 -17.85
C LYS A 7 -3.65 36.46 -18.19
N ALA A 8 -3.38 35.21 -18.50
CA ALA A 8 -4.40 34.20 -18.77
C ALA A 8 -5.13 33.72 -17.50
N TYR A 9 -4.61 34.08 -16.32
CA TYR A 9 -5.14 33.65 -15.03
C TYR A 9 -5.55 34.81 -14.14
N THR A 10 -6.53 34.58 -13.29
CA THR A 10 -6.92 35.48 -12.21
C THR A 10 -6.48 34.86 -10.88
N LEU A 11 -5.67 35.58 -10.11
CA LEU A 11 -5.29 35.22 -8.75
C LEU A 11 -6.52 35.42 -7.84
N LEU A 12 -6.96 34.33 -7.20
CA LEU A 12 -8.12 34.36 -6.30
C LEU A 12 -7.69 34.43 -4.82
N GLN A 13 -6.61 33.70 -4.47
CA GLN A 13 -6.08 33.67 -3.12
C GLN A 13 -4.56 33.46 -3.14
N GLU A 14 -3.88 34.10 -2.19
CA GLU A 14 -2.46 33.94 -1.95
C GLU A 14 -2.23 33.84 -0.44
N GLN A 15 -1.43 32.85 0.00
CA GLN A 15 -1.21 32.61 1.42
C GLN A 15 0.13 31.95 1.70
N GLN A 16 0.85 32.43 2.72
CA GLN A 16 1.96 31.71 3.33
C GLN A 16 1.42 30.57 4.21
N ILE A 17 1.93 29.35 4.04
CA ILE A 17 1.54 28.15 4.77
C ILE A 17 2.76 27.67 5.57
N ASP A 18 2.89 28.22 6.77
CA ASP A 18 4.08 28.02 7.61
C ASP A 18 4.22 26.57 8.08
N ASP A 19 3.11 25.87 8.30
CA ASP A 19 3.09 24.48 8.78
C ASP A 19 3.85 23.51 7.87
N ILE A 20 3.87 23.78 6.56
CA ILE A 20 4.53 22.96 5.55
C ILE A 20 5.63 23.68 4.77
N HIS A 21 5.99 24.91 5.22
CA HIS A 21 7.00 25.76 4.59
C HIS A 21 6.75 26.01 3.10
N ALA A 22 5.50 26.30 2.73
CA ALA A 22 5.08 26.54 1.37
C ALA A 22 4.43 27.92 1.19
N HIS A 23 4.49 28.46 -0.04
CA HIS A 23 3.69 29.61 -0.44
C HIS A 23 2.62 29.14 -1.44
N GLY A 24 1.35 29.34 -1.09
CA GLY A 24 0.21 28.87 -1.85
C GLY A 24 -0.45 29.95 -2.71
N TYR A 25 -0.82 29.61 -3.94
CA TYR A 25 -1.56 30.48 -4.85
C TYR A 25 -2.75 29.72 -5.45
N LEU A 26 -3.95 30.24 -5.29
CA LEU A 26 -5.15 29.76 -5.96
C LEU A 26 -5.46 30.65 -7.16
N LEU A 27 -5.53 30.06 -8.34
CA LEU A 27 -5.74 30.75 -9.61
C LEU A 27 -6.95 30.16 -10.35
N ARG A 28 -7.55 30.98 -11.20
CA ARG A 28 -8.54 30.53 -12.18
C ARG A 28 -8.10 30.97 -13.58
N HIS A 29 -8.08 30.03 -14.51
CA HIS A 29 -7.83 30.31 -15.90
C HIS A 29 -9.04 31.02 -16.53
N ASN A 30 -8.82 32.23 -17.11
CA ASN A 30 -9.89 33.15 -17.49
C ASN A 30 -10.79 32.60 -18.59
N LYS A 31 -10.24 31.93 -19.59
CA LYS A 31 -10.99 31.42 -20.73
C LYS A 31 -11.69 30.11 -20.47
N SER A 32 -10.97 29.11 -19.93
CA SER A 32 -11.52 27.78 -19.76
C SER A 32 -12.21 27.54 -18.40
N GLY A 33 -11.97 28.44 -17.43
CA GLY A 33 -12.47 28.25 -16.05
C GLY A 33 -11.74 27.21 -15.22
N ALA A 34 -10.62 26.66 -15.69
CA ALA A 34 -9.82 25.70 -14.94
C ALA A 34 -9.35 26.29 -13.60
N ARG A 35 -9.40 25.48 -12.55
CA ARG A 35 -8.86 25.80 -11.23
C ARG A 35 -7.42 25.37 -11.15
N VAL A 36 -6.52 26.23 -10.68
CA VAL A 36 -5.11 25.91 -10.56
C VAL A 36 -4.63 26.29 -9.16
N LEU A 37 -4.04 25.34 -8.46
CA LEU A 37 -3.42 25.52 -7.15
C LEU A 37 -1.91 25.29 -7.28
N LEU A 38 -1.12 26.25 -6.81
CA LEU A 38 0.32 26.18 -6.77
C LEU A 38 0.77 26.16 -5.31
N LEU A 39 1.70 25.25 -4.97
CA LEU A 39 2.44 25.25 -3.72
C LEU A 39 3.93 25.36 -4.04
N GLU A 40 4.46 26.58 -3.91
CA GLU A 40 5.87 26.87 -4.10
C GLU A 40 6.67 26.50 -2.84
N THR A 41 7.69 25.64 -2.99
CA THR A 41 8.53 25.14 -1.90
C THR A 41 9.97 24.98 -2.39
N GLU A 42 10.90 24.64 -1.47
CA GLU A 42 12.29 24.29 -1.79
C GLU A 42 12.47 22.80 -2.18
N ASP A 43 11.39 22.03 -2.28
CA ASP A 43 11.44 20.61 -2.60
C ASP A 43 11.67 20.40 -4.10
N ASP A 44 12.76 19.74 -4.45
CA ASP A 44 13.09 19.42 -5.84
C ASP A 44 12.24 18.29 -6.44
N ASN A 45 11.53 17.52 -5.60
CA ASN A 45 10.62 16.48 -6.08
C ASN A 45 9.26 17.10 -6.46
N LYS A 46 9.20 17.56 -7.70
CA LYS A 46 8.04 18.28 -8.25
C LYS A 46 6.86 17.34 -8.47
N VAL A 47 5.67 17.84 -8.15
CA VAL A 47 4.42 17.09 -8.35
C VAL A 47 3.47 17.92 -9.22
N PHE A 48 2.91 17.26 -10.23
CA PHE A 48 1.76 17.72 -10.99
C PHE A 48 0.62 16.73 -10.75
N ASN A 49 -0.58 17.26 -10.60
CA ASN A 49 -1.80 16.46 -10.60
C ASN A 49 -2.91 17.23 -11.33
N ILE A 50 -3.60 16.53 -12.22
CA ILE A 50 -4.86 17.01 -12.77
C ILE A 50 -5.97 16.07 -12.35
N ALA A 51 -6.97 16.62 -11.68
CA ALA A 51 -8.11 15.85 -11.18
C ALA A 51 -9.44 16.41 -11.70
N PHE A 52 -10.44 15.56 -11.72
CA PHE A 52 -11.81 15.92 -12.08
C PHE A 52 -12.77 15.39 -11.02
N ARG A 53 -13.84 16.16 -10.71
CA ARG A 53 -14.98 15.56 -10.02
C ARG A 53 -15.70 14.64 -10.99
N THR A 54 -15.81 13.37 -10.61
CA THR A 54 -16.36 12.30 -11.45
C THR A 54 -17.44 11.50 -10.71
N PRO A 55 -18.54 12.16 -10.26
CA PRO A 55 -19.57 11.47 -9.48
C PRO A 55 -20.26 10.39 -10.33
N PRO A 56 -20.14 9.09 -9.95
CA PRO A 56 -20.82 8.01 -10.65
C PRO A 56 -22.33 8.04 -10.37
N ALA A 57 -23.12 7.62 -11.37
CA ALA A 57 -24.56 7.51 -11.23
C ALA A 57 -25.03 6.08 -10.93
N ASP A 58 -24.16 5.10 -11.15
CA ASP A 58 -24.41 3.68 -10.96
C ASP A 58 -23.09 2.92 -10.71
N SER A 59 -23.19 1.64 -10.41
CA SER A 59 -22.04 0.77 -10.10
C SER A 59 -21.40 0.13 -11.34
N THR A 60 -21.47 0.75 -12.52
CA THR A 60 -20.82 0.24 -13.74
C THR A 60 -19.33 0.47 -13.78
N GLY A 61 -18.76 1.25 -12.83
CA GLY A 61 -17.32 1.54 -12.79
C GLY A 61 -16.84 2.44 -13.91
N VAL A 62 -17.72 3.26 -14.50
CA VAL A 62 -17.39 4.11 -15.65
C VAL A 62 -16.23 5.07 -15.37
N ALA A 63 -16.12 5.59 -14.14
CA ALA A 63 -15.04 6.48 -13.74
C ALA A 63 -13.70 5.73 -13.72
N HIS A 64 -13.65 4.52 -13.18
CA HIS A 64 -12.47 3.67 -13.10
C HIS A 64 -12.03 3.16 -14.49
N ILE A 65 -12.98 2.69 -15.30
CA ILE A 65 -12.69 2.27 -16.68
C ILE A 65 -12.14 3.45 -17.50
N LEU A 66 -12.64 4.68 -17.29
CA LEU A 66 -12.08 5.87 -17.93
C LEU A 66 -10.69 6.23 -17.42
N GLU A 67 -10.44 6.07 -16.14
CA GLU A 67 -9.11 6.27 -15.56
C GLU A 67 -8.05 5.48 -16.33
N HIS A 68 -8.27 4.17 -16.50
CA HIS A 68 -7.40 3.31 -17.30
C HIS A 68 -7.35 3.76 -18.77
N SER A 69 -8.51 3.95 -19.37
CA SER A 69 -8.65 4.10 -20.82
C SER A 69 -8.07 5.41 -21.38
N VAL A 70 -8.10 6.52 -20.62
CA VAL A 70 -7.55 7.80 -21.11
C VAL A 70 -6.02 7.74 -21.24
N LEU A 71 -5.36 6.86 -20.49
CA LEU A 71 -3.92 6.63 -20.57
C LEU A 71 -3.50 5.68 -21.71
N CYS A 72 -4.48 5.13 -22.45
CA CYS A 72 -4.25 4.25 -23.59
C CYS A 72 -4.17 5.03 -24.93
N GLY A 73 -3.32 6.08 -24.95
CA GLY A 73 -3.07 6.89 -26.13
C GLY A 73 -3.91 8.15 -26.27
N SER A 74 -3.29 9.15 -26.90
CA SER A 74 -3.88 10.46 -27.04
C SER A 74 -3.56 11.10 -28.39
N ARG A 75 -3.99 12.35 -28.59
CA ARG A 75 -3.83 13.09 -29.84
C ARG A 75 -2.37 13.24 -30.27
N GLU A 76 -1.49 13.67 -29.34
CA GLU A 76 -0.07 13.90 -29.61
C GLU A 76 0.79 12.65 -29.32
N PHE A 77 0.28 11.72 -28.52
CA PHE A 77 0.92 10.48 -28.13
C PHE A 77 0.03 9.29 -28.49
N PRO A 78 -0.03 8.92 -29.81
CA PRO A 78 -1.02 7.97 -30.32
C PRO A 78 -0.69 6.49 -30.08
N LEU A 79 0.25 6.18 -29.18
CA LEU A 79 0.57 4.81 -28.77
C LEU A 79 -0.61 4.16 -28.04
N LYS A 80 -0.61 2.82 -28.01
CA LYS A 80 -1.61 2.06 -27.25
C LYS A 80 -1.42 2.19 -25.74
N ASP A 81 -0.16 2.37 -25.29
CA ASP A 81 0.17 2.47 -23.87
C ASP A 81 1.30 3.48 -23.59
N PRO A 82 1.02 4.81 -23.67
CA PRO A 82 1.98 5.85 -23.31
C PRO A 82 2.44 5.74 -21.85
N PHE A 83 1.58 5.26 -20.95
CA PHE A 83 1.90 5.09 -19.55
C PHE A 83 3.07 4.13 -19.35
N VAL A 84 3.02 2.95 -19.97
CA VAL A 84 4.11 1.96 -19.90
C VAL A 84 5.39 2.50 -20.54
N GLU A 85 5.29 3.25 -21.64
CA GLU A 85 6.46 3.88 -22.25
C GLU A 85 7.12 4.91 -21.33
N LEU A 86 6.33 5.68 -20.58
CA LEU A 86 6.84 6.61 -19.57
C LEU A 86 7.50 5.88 -18.40
N VAL A 87 6.89 4.83 -17.86
CA VAL A 87 7.51 4.05 -16.78
C VAL A 87 8.87 3.50 -17.19
N LYS A 88 8.99 3.05 -18.44
CA LYS A 88 10.24 2.53 -18.98
C LYS A 88 11.30 3.60 -19.29
N GLY A 89 10.90 4.83 -19.52
CA GLY A 89 11.77 5.84 -20.13
C GLY A 89 11.79 7.21 -19.47
N SER A 90 11.26 7.39 -18.26
CA SER A 90 11.31 8.65 -17.52
C SER A 90 12.04 8.51 -16.18
N LEU A 91 12.46 9.64 -15.60
CA LEU A 91 13.02 9.73 -14.24
C LEU A 91 11.93 10.03 -13.22
N ASN A 92 10.74 9.47 -13.43
CA ASN A 92 9.62 9.68 -12.54
C ASN A 92 9.94 9.15 -11.12
N THR A 93 9.49 9.89 -10.12
CA THR A 93 9.47 9.46 -8.72
C THR A 93 8.09 8.98 -8.32
N PHE A 94 7.08 9.30 -9.12
CA PHE A 94 5.72 8.79 -9.03
C PHE A 94 4.99 8.93 -10.37
N LEU A 95 4.29 7.89 -10.76
CA LEU A 95 3.50 7.84 -11.98
C LEU A 95 2.31 6.90 -11.75
N ASN A 96 1.09 7.44 -11.71
CA ASN A 96 -0.12 6.65 -11.49
C ASN A 96 -1.38 7.42 -11.94
N ALA A 97 -2.53 6.77 -11.84
CA ALA A 97 -3.86 7.37 -11.83
C ALA A 97 -4.65 6.75 -10.67
N MET A 98 -5.69 7.42 -10.19
CA MET A 98 -6.44 7.04 -9.01
C MET A 98 -7.91 7.43 -9.14
N THR A 99 -8.80 6.46 -8.99
CA THR A 99 -10.25 6.70 -8.89
C THR A 99 -10.71 6.59 -7.44
N TYR A 100 -11.35 7.66 -6.97
CA TYR A 100 -12.01 7.76 -5.68
C TYR A 100 -13.55 7.77 -5.88
N PRO A 101 -14.34 7.68 -4.82
CA PRO A 101 -15.81 7.69 -4.96
C PRO A 101 -16.40 8.93 -5.64
N ASP A 102 -15.68 10.05 -5.67
CA ASP A 102 -16.18 11.33 -6.17
C ASP A 102 -15.21 12.07 -7.10
N LYS A 103 -13.98 11.60 -7.25
CA LYS A 103 -12.94 12.22 -8.05
C LYS A 103 -12.06 11.19 -8.76
N THR A 104 -11.47 11.59 -9.88
CA THR A 104 -10.41 10.83 -10.56
C THR A 104 -9.19 11.71 -10.70
N MET A 105 -8.02 11.23 -10.32
CA MET A 105 -6.76 11.98 -10.22
C MET A 105 -5.69 11.36 -11.10
N TYR A 106 -4.86 12.21 -11.70
CA TYR A 106 -3.75 11.83 -12.58
C TYR A 106 -2.46 12.50 -12.11
N PRO A 107 -1.83 11.97 -11.03
CA PRO A 107 -0.61 12.54 -10.45
C PRO A 107 0.65 11.99 -11.10
N VAL A 108 1.64 12.88 -11.28
CA VAL A 108 3.01 12.54 -11.68
C VAL A 108 4.01 13.33 -10.86
N ALA A 109 5.20 12.76 -10.65
CA ALA A 109 6.28 13.44 -9.96
C ALA A 109 7.64 13.13 -10.57
N SER A 110 8.55 14.11 -10.56
CA SER A 110 9.94 13.96 -10.97
C SER A 110 10.83 15.02 -10.33
N THR A 111 12.08 14.66 -10.05
CA THR A 111 13.12 15.61 -9.62
C THR A 111 13.77 16.33 -10.80
N ASN A 112 13.62 15.83 -12.03
CA ASN A 112 14.18 16.40 -13.24
C ASN A 112 13.17 17.33 -13.93
N ASP A 113 13.54 18.57 -14.25
CA ASP A 113 12.61 19.57 -14.83
C ASP A 113 12.13 19.19 -16.23
N ALA A 114 13.03 18.66 -17.08
CA ALA A 114 12.67 18.30 -18.45
C ALA A 114 11.74 17.07 -18.45
N ASP A 115 12.03 16.10 -17.61
CA ASP A 115 11.20 14.92 -17.41
C ASP A 115 9.82 15.31 -16.84
N PHE A 116 9.79 16.15 -15.82
CA PHE A 116 8.56 16.65 -15.24
C PHE A 116 7.67 17.34 -16.28
N GLN A 117 8.27 18.17 -17.17
CA GLN A 117 7.54 18.81 -18.26
C GLN A 117 6.98 17.78 -19.26
N ASN A 118 7.74 16.73 -19.56
CA ASN A 118 7.31 15.64 -20.44
C ASN A 118 6.12 14.89 -19.83
N LEU A 119 6.19 14.56 -18.54
CA LEU A 119 5.12 13.89 -17.81
C LEU A 119 3.83 14.72 -17.78
N MET A 120 3.94 16.03 -17.46
CA MET A 120 2.80 16.95 -17.55
C MET A 120 2.16 16.95 -18.94
N HIS A 121 2.98 16.96 -20.00
CA HIS A 121 2.50 17.02 -21.38
C HIS A 121 1.71 15.77 -21.75
N VAL A 122 2.26 14.59 -21.48
CA VAL A 122 1.57 13.33 -21.79
C VAL A 122 0.25 13.23 -21.03
N TYR A 123 0.25 13.59 -19.73
CA TYR A 123 -0.95 13.45 -18.90
C TYR A 123 -2.04 14.47 -19.27
N MET A 124 -1.67 15.71 -19.59
CA MET A 124 -2.66 16.71 -20.05
C MET A 124 -3.26 16.33 -21.40
N ASP A 125 -2.46 15.80 -22.35
CA ASP A 125 -2.98 15.36 -23.66
C ASP A 125 -3.88 14.12 -23.50
N ALA A 126 -3.50 13.19 -22.61
CA ALA A 126 -4.27 12.00 -22.31
C ALA A 126 -5.67 12.32 -21.77
N VAL A 127 -5.78 13.18 -20.79
CA VAL A 127 -7.09 13.47 -20.16
C VAL A 127 -8.00 14.34 -21.03
N PHE A 128 -7.43 15.25 -21.87
CA PHE A 128 -8.24 16.14 -22.70
C PHE A 128 -8.50 15.62 -24.11
N TYR A 129 -7.60 14.82 -24.66
CA TYR A 129 -7.66 14.35 -26.05
C TYR A 129 -7.35 12.84 -26.21
N PRO A 130 -7.99 11.95 -25.39
CA PRO A 130 -7.73 10.54 -25.44
C PRO A 130 -8.18 9.90 -26.75
N ASN A 131 -7.53 8.80 -27.12
CA ASN A 131 -7.86 8.05 -28.35
C ASN A 131 -9.12 7.16 -28.19
N ILE A 132 -9.77 7.17 -27.03
CA ILE A 132 -11.02 6.42 -26.77
C ILE A 132 -12.14 6.70 -27.78
N TYR A 133 -12.08 7.82 -28.50
CA TYR A 133 -13.06 8.20 -29.56
C TYR A 133 -12.73 7.59 -30.91
N LYS A 134 -11.53 7.03 -31.09
CA LYS A 134 -11.07 6.44 -32.35
C LYS A 134 -11.02 4.93 -32.29
N HIS A 135 -10.77 4.37 -31.12
CA HIS A 135 -10.52 2.96 -30.88
C HIS A 135 -11.42 2.45 -29.76
N ASP A 136 -12.51 1.76 -30.10
CA ASP A 136 -13.37 1.11 -29.11
C ASP A 136 -12.71 -0.13 -28.46
N GLU A 137 -11.61 -0.64 -29.08
CA GLU A 137 -10.77 -1.68 -28.55
C GLU A 137 -10.21 -1.31 -27.16
N ILE A 138 -9.95 -0.02 -26.89
CA ILE A 138 -9.49 0.49 -25.59
C ILE A 138 -10.56 0.19 -24.52
N PHE A 139 -11.82 0.50 -24.79
CA PHE A 139 -12.92 0.21 -23.86
C PHE A 139 -13.10 -1.31 -23.66
N ARG A 140 -12.99 -2.09 -24.74
CA ARG A 140 -13.13 -3.57 -24.67
C ARG A 140 -11.99 -4.23 -23.89
N GLN A 141 -10.79 -3.66 -23.96
CA GLN A 141 -9.60 -4.13 -23.24
C GLN A 141 -9.64 -3.74 -21.77
N GLU A 142 -9.78 -2.44 -21.48
CA GLU A 142 -9.68 -1.92 -20.10
C GLU A 142 -10.96 -2.11 -19.31
N GLY A 143 -12.13 -1.96 -19.93
CA GLY A 143 -13.42 -2.12 -19.28
C GLY A 143 -13.90 -3.56 -19.24
N TRP A 144 -14.65 -3.93 -20.28
CA TRP A 144 -15.18 -5.29 -20.43
C TRP A 144 -15.55 -5.60 -21.88
N SER A 145 -15.52 -6.88 -22.23
CA SER A 145 -16.02 -7.42 -23.50
C SER A 145 -16.55 -8.83 -23.35
N TYR A 146 -17.37 -9.26 -24.32
CA TYR A 146 -17.66 -10.68 -24.49
C TYR A 146 -16.43 -11.36 -25.10
N HIS A 147 -16.04 -12.51 -24.54
CA HIS A 147 -14.95 -13.33 -25.01
C HIS A 147 -15.47 -14.71 -25.45
N LEU A 148 -15.25 -15.07 -26.71
CA LEU A 148 -15.65 -16.35 -27.30
C LEU A 148 -14.62 -16.78 -28.35
N GLU A 149 -13.86 -17.83 -28.07
CA GLU A 149 -12.81 -18.31 -28.99
C GLU A 149 -13.35 -19.15 -30.15
N SER A 150 -14.42 -19.91 -29.90
CA SER A 150 -15.06 -20.81 -30.88
C SER A 150 -16.54 -20.97 -30.64
N GLU A 151 -17.27 -21.44 -31.66
CA GLU A 151 -18.73 -21.64 -31.59
C GLU A 151 -19.15 -22.58 -30.44
N ASP A 152 -18.34 -23.60 -30.14
CA ASP A 152 -18.60 -24.57 -29.06
C ASP A 152 -18.03 -24.12 -27.70
N GLY A 153 -17.19 -23.08 -27.64
CA GLY A 153 -16.55 -22.60 -26.43
C GLY A 153 -17.53 -21.89 -25.47
N PRO A 154 -17.18 -21.72 -24.20
CA PRO A 154 -17.97 -20.93 -23.27
C PRO A 154 -17.89 -19.43 -23.61
N LEU A 155 -19.05 -18.74 -23.56
CA LEU A 155 -19.06 -17.29 -23.58
C LEU A 155 -18.71 -16.75 -22.19
N THR A 156 -17.75 -15.86 -22.10
CA THR A 156 -17.28 -15.25 -20.84
C THR A 156 -17.21 -13.73 -20.95
N TYR A 157 -17.15 -13.05 -19.81
CA TYR A 157 -16.70 -11.65 -19.74
C TYR A 157 -15.18 -11.61 -19.60
N ASN A 158 -14.54 -10.62 -20.22
CA ASN A 158 -13.12 -10.31 -20.06
C ASN A 158 -12.93 -8.78 -20.04
N GLY A 159 -11.87 -8.31 -19.41
CA GLY A 159 -11.47 -6.90 -19.32
C GLY A 159 -10.61 -6.67 -18.08
N VAL A 160 -9.70 -5.70 -18.14
CA VAL A 160 -8.75 -5.44 -17.04
C VAL A 160 -9.50 -5.03 -15.77
N VAL A 161 -10.31 -3.98 -15.82
CA VAL A 161 -11.09 -3.49 -14.66
C VAL A 161 -12.11 -4.54 -14.20
N TYR A 162 -12.77 -5.25 -15.13
CA TYR A 162 -13.70 -6.32 -14.77
C TYR A 162 -13.03 -7.40 -13.91
N ASN A 163 -11.84 -7.87 -14.33
CA ASN A 163 -11.10 -8.90 -13.60
C ASN A 163 -10.52 -8.36 -12.28
N GLU A 164 -10.04 -7.12 -12.27
CA GLU A 164 -9.57 -6.46 -11.05
C GLU A 164 -10.66 -6.40 -9.99
N MET A 165 -11.84 -5.94 -10.36
CA MET A 165 -12.96 -5.79 -9.43
C MET A 165 -13.52 -7.15 -8.94
N LYS A 166 -13.44 -8.20 -9.75
CA LYS A 166 -13.70 -9.58 -9.25
C LYS A 166 -12.74 -9.95 -8.12
N GLY A 167 -11.49 -9.53 -8.22
CA GLY A 167 -10.49 -9.72 -7.17
C GLY A 167 -10.79 -8.90 -5.91
N ALA A 168 -11.12 -7.63 -6.06
CA ALA A 168 -11.46 -6.74 -4.95
C ALA A 168 -12.66 -7.25 -4.14
N PHE A 169 -13.72 -7.70 -4.82
CA PHE A 169 -14.93 -8.22 -4.16
C PHE A 169 -14.78 -9.61 -3.52
N SER A 170 -13.58 -10.15 -3.51
CA SER A 170 -13.29 -11.44 -2.86
C SER A 170 -12.96 -11.31 -1.37
N SER A 171 -12.62 -10.11 -0.90
CA SER A 171 -12.26 -9.82 0.49
C SER A 171 -13.51 -9.45 1.30
N ALA A 172 -13.64 -10.02 2.50
CA ALA A 172 -14.73 -9.64 3.42
C ALA A 172 -14.62 -8.19 3.88
N ASP A 173 -13.40 -7.66 4.02
CA ASP A 173 -13.17 -6.26 4.39
C ASP A 173 -13.63 -5.30 3.28
N ASP A 174 -13.33 -5.61 2.01
CA ASP A 174 -13.80 -4.81 0.87
C ASP A 174 -15.34 -4.85 0.72
N VAL A 175 -15.95 -6.01 0.99
CA VAL A 175 -17.42 -6.15 1.04
C VAL A 175 -18.00 -5.29 2.17
N LEU A 176 -17.37 -5.28 3.36
CA LEU A 176 -17.83 -4.47 4.48
C LEU A 176 -17.76 -2.98 4.17
N GLU A 177 -16.65 -2.53 3.61
CA GLU A 177 -16.44 -1.13 3.22
C GLU A 177 -17.51 -0.68 2.22
N ARG A 178 -17.72 -1.44 1.15
CA ARG A 178 -18.76 -1.17 0.16
C ARG A 178 -20.16 -1.07 0.77
N GLU A 179 -20.54 -2.07 1.59
CA GLU A 179 -21.87 -2.06 2.22
C GLU A 179 -22.01 -0.90 3.21
N THR A 180 -20.92 -0.46 3.85
CA THR A 180 -20.89 0.73 4.69
C THR A 180 -21.20 1.99 3.87
N PHE A 181 -20.50 2.21 2.76
CA PHE A 181 -20.78 3.33 1.85
C PHE A 181 -22.21 3.29 1.30
N ASN A 182 -22.64 2.15 0.78
CA ASN A 182 -23.98 1.97 0.18
C ASN A 182 -25.10 2.27 1.18
N THR A 183 -24.92 1.90 2.44
CA THR A 183 -25.93 2.09 3.49
C THR A 183 -25.92 3.48 4.09
N LEU A 184 -24.76 4.12 4.23
CA LEU A 184 -24.69 5.48 4.79
C LEU A 184 -25.11 6.56 3.78
N PHE A 185 -24.92 6.31 2.48
CA PHE A 185 -25.08 7.33 1.44
C PHE A 185 -25.97 6.93 0.24
N PRO A 186 -27.12 6.29 0.45
CA PRO A 186 -27.90 5.66 -0.64
C PRO A 186 -28.43 6.63 -1.70
N ASP A 187 -28.54 7.94 -1.41
CA ASP A 187 -29.06 8.96 -2.31
C ASP A 187 -27.97 9.81 -2.98
N THR A 188 -26.69 9.45 -2.84
CA THR A 188 -25.55 10.21 -3.33
C THR A 188 -24.61 9.34 -4.17
N PRO A 189 -23.62 9.91 -4.87
CA PRO A 189 -22.59 9.13 -5.59
C PRO A 189 -21.83 8.12 -4.71
N TYR A 190 -21.76 8.33 -3.42
CA TYR A 190 -21.12 7.39 -2.48
C TYR A 190 -21.96 6.12 -2.23
N GLY A 191 -23.23 6.12 -2.59
CA GLY A 191 -24.11 4.95 -2.49
C GLY A 191 -23.97 3.94 -3.64
N VAL A 192 -23.03 4.16 -4.56
CA VAL A 192 -22.71 3.24 -5.65
C VAL A 192 -21.21 2.93 -5.67
N GLU A 193 -20.84 1.83 -6.32
CA GLU A 193 -19.43 1.40 -6.42
C GLU A 193 -18.72 2.13 -7.56
N SER A 194 -17.85 3.09 -7.24
CA SER A 194 -17.11 3.87 -8.25
C SER A 194 -16.10 3.04 -9.02
N GLY A 195 -15.48 2.04 -8.37
CA GLY A 195 -14.59 1.07 -9.01
C GLY A 195 -15.29 0.12 -9.96
N GLY A 196 -16.58 -0.11 -9.74
CA GLY A 196 -17.43 -0.99 -10.53
C GLY A 196 -17.75 -2.32 -9.85
N ASP A 197 -19.02 -2.65 -9.76
CA ASP A 197 -19.48 -3.97 -9.33
C ASP A 197 -19.38 -4.96 -10.51
N PRO A 198 -18.70 -6.10 -10.40
CA PRO A 198 -18.59 -7.09 -11.48
C PRO A 198 -19.95 -7.54 -12.08
N SER A 199 -21.02 -7.51 -11.30
CA SER A 199 -22.37 -7.79 -11.77
C SER A 199 -22.97 -6.65 -12.60
N CYS A 200 -22.50 -5.43 -12.41
CA CYS A 200 -22.99 -4.20 -13.04
C CYS A 200 -22.10 -3.71 -14.20
N ILE A 201 -20.77 -3.92 -14.12
CA ILE A 201 -19.81 -3.51 -15.16
C ILE A 201 -20.27 -3.88 -16.59
N PRO A 202 -20.81 -5.10 -16.86
CA PRO A 202 -21.26 -5.47 -18.20
C PRO A 202 -22.50 -4.73 -18.71
N ASN A 203 -23.08 -3.84 -17.92
CA ASN A 203 -24.16 -2.97 -18.34
C ASN A 203 -23.65 -1.64 -18.93
N LEU A 204 -22.38 -1.30 -18.74
CA LEU A 204 -21.79 -0.11 -19.31
C LEU A 204 -21.65 -0.24 -20.82
N THR A 205 -22.25 0.68 -21.56
CA THR A 205 -22.11 0.77 -23.01
C THR A 205 -21.00 1.73 -23.39
N TYR A 206 -20.39 1.50 -24.54
CA TYR A 206 -19.37 2.41 -25.10
C TYR A 206 -19.89 3.84 -25.27
N GLU A 207 -21.16 4.02 -25.64
CA GLU A 207 -21.78 5.34 -25.75
C GLU A 207 -21.85 6.06 -24.40
N ASN A 208 -22.27 5.37 -23.33
CA ASN A 208 -22.32 5.94 -21.99
C ASN A 208 -20.92 6.24 -21.43
N PHE A 209 -19.96 5.41 -21.73
CA PHE A 209 -18.55 5.61 -21.41
C PHE A 209 -18.00 6.90 -22.06
N LEU A 210 -18.19 7.10 -23.37
CA LEU A 210 -17.78 8.33 -24.05
C LEU A 210 -18.52 9.57 -23.53
N LYS A 211 -19.81 9.43 -23.23
CA LYS A 211 -20.62 10.53 -22.69
C LYS A 211 -20.13 10.99 -21.31
N PHE A 212 -19.66 10.08 -20.47
CA PHE A 212 -19.10 10.41 -19.17
C PHE A 212 -17.83 11.25 -19.31
N HIS A 213 -16.91 10.87 -20.20
CA HIS A 213 -15.74 11.65 -20.52
C HIS A 213 -16.12 13.05 -21.05
N GLN A 214 -17.01 13.15 -22.02
CA GLN A 214 -17.48 14.43 -22.59
C GLN A 214 -18.11 15.36 -21.54
N THR A 215 -18.70 14.77 -20.51
CA THR A 215 -19.36 15.52 -19.44
C THR A 215 -18.36 16.07 -18.44
N TYR A 216 -17.47 15.22 -17.91
CA TYR A 216 -16.67 15.55 -16.75
C TYR A 216 -15.22 15.92 -17.05
N TYR A 217 -14.61 15.45 -18.16
CA TYR A 217 -13.22 15.73 -18.51
C TYR A 217 -13.09 17.03 -19.31
N HIS A 218 -13.37 18.12 -18.63
CA HIS A 218 -13.29 19.47 -19.21
C HIS A 218 -12.55 20.40 -18.25
N PRO A 219 -11.73 21.37 -18.74
CA PRO A 219 -10.99 22.28 -17.86
C PRO A 219 -11.87 22.99 -16.81
N SER A 220 -13.12 23.35 -17.13
CA SER A 220 -14.04 23.96 -16.15
C SER A 220 -14.40 23.04 -14.97
N ASN A 221 -14.19 21.73 -15.09
CA ASN A 221 -14.36 20.75 -14.02
C ASN A 221 -13.04 20.26 -13.45
N SER A 222 -11.91 20.72 -13.99
CA SER A 222 -10.58 20.29 -13.55
C SER A 222 -10.10 21.06 -12.33
N TYR A 223 -9.27 20.35 -11.54
CA TYR A 223 -8.48 20.85 -10.44
C TYR A 223 -7.03 20.52 -10.74
N ILE A 224 -6.25 21.53 -11.11
CA ILE A 224 -4.83 21.38 -11.46
C ILE A 224 -3.99 21.78 -10.25
N TYR A 225 -3.05 20.93 -9.86
CA TYR A 225 -2.18 21.12 -8.72
C TYR A 225 -0.71 21.01 -9.13
N LEU A 226 0.10 21.97 -8.70
CA LEU A 226 1.55 22.00 -8.89
C LEU A 226 2.24 22.25 -7.55
N TYR A 227 3.26 21.44 -7.25
CA TYR A 227 4.04 21.52 -6.01
C TYR A 227 5.53 21.40 -6.33
N GLY A 228 6.35 22.17 -5.62
CA GLY A 228 7.80 22.01 -5.61
C GLY A 228 8.58 23.24 -6.05
N ASN A 229 9.89 23.04 -6.22
CA ASN A 229 10.84 24.03 -6.69
C ASN A 229 10.87 24.04 -8.22
N MET A 230 10.11 24.93 -8.83
CA MET A 230 10.05 25.09 -10.29
C MET A 230 9.67 26.52 -10.71
N ASP A 231 9.89 26.87 -11.98
CA ASP A 231 9.35 28.10 -12.54
C ASP A 231 7.85 27.95 -12.79
N MET A 232 7.04 28.35 -11.79
CA MET A 232 5.58 28.26 -11.85
C MET A 232 4.98 29.12 -12.98
N GLU A 233 5.60 30.26 -13.33
CA GLU A 233 5.12 31.15 -14.39
C GLU A 233 5.29 30.52 -15.77
N GLU A 234 6.41 29.82 -16.00
CA GLU A 234 6.65 29.04 -17.21
C GLU A 234 5.60 27.93 -17.37
N LYS A 235 5.33 27.17 -16.30
CA LYS A 235 4.33 26.09 -16.32
C LYS A 235 2.92 26.61 -16.60
N LEU A 236 2.52 27.73 -15.98
CA LEU A 236 1.23 28.37 -16.24
C LEU A 236 1.10 28.85 -17.69
N ALA A 237 2.13 29.51 -18.22
CA ALA A 237 2.14 29.96 -19.61
C ALA A 237 2.04 28.79 -20.60
N TRP A 238 2.77 27.71 -20.34
CA TRP A 238 2.73 26.51 -21.16
C TRP A 238 1.36 25.82 -21.14
N MET A 239 0.73 25.69 -19.95
CA MET A 239 -0.61 25.11 -19.83
C MET A 239 -1.67 25.95 -20.56
N ASP A 240 -1.59 27.28 -20.50
CA ASP A 240 -2.47 28.17 -21.26
C ASP A 240 -2.30 27.96 -22.75
N GLU A 241 -1.07 28.15 -23.28
CA GLU A 241 -0.76 28.05 -24.71
C GLU A 241 -1.12 26.69 -25.31
N LYS A 242 -0.73 25.62 -24.63
CA LYS A 242 -0.82 24.26 -25.19
C LYS A 242 -2.20 23.64 -25.05
N TYR A 243 -2.94 23.98 -23.97
CA TYR A 243 -4.20 23.29 -23.64
C TYR A 243 -5.35 24.25 -23.28
N LEU A 244 -5.22 25.01 -22.21
CA LEU A 244 -6.37 25.67 -21.58
C LEU A 244 -7.01 26.75 -22.45
N SER A 245 -6.23 27.48 -23.25
CA SER A 245 -6.74 28.47 -24.17
C SER A 245 -7.59 27.90 -25.33
N HIS A 246 -7.57 26.61 -25.55
CA HIS A 246 -8.36 25.94 -26.58
C HIS A 246 -9.80 25.65 -26.14
N PHE A 247 -10.11 25.80 -24.83
CA PHE A 247 -11.44 25.57 -24.28
C PHE A 247 -12.10 26.86 -23.84
N ASP A 248 -13.41 26.97 -24.07
CA ASP A 248 -14.24 27.98 -23.47
C ASP A 248 -14.88 27.44 -22.18
N ALA A 249 -15.05 28.31 -21.17
CA ALA A 249 -15.71 27.91 -19.93
C ALA A 249 -17.14 27.40 -20.17
N LYS A 250 -17.49 26.30 -19.54
CA LYS A 250 -18.84 25.73 -19.51
C LYS A 250 -19.26 25.34 -18.09
N GLU A 251 -20.55 25.36 -17.83
CA GLU A 251 -21.08 24.79 -16.59
C GLU A 251 -21.02 23.26 -16.64
N VAL A 252 -20.40 22.66 -15.62
CA VAL A 252 -20.38 21.21 -15.42
C VAL A 252 -21.02 20.90 -14.08
N LYS A 253 -22.13 20.16 -14.11
CA LYS A 253 -22.84 19.76 -12.90
C LYS A 253 -22.17 18.51 -12.34
N SER A 254 -21.26 18.72 -11.41
CA SER A 254 -20.47 17.66 -10.76
C SER A 254 -20.44 17.79 -9.24
N GLU A 255 -21.20 18.72 -8.65
CA GLU A 255 -21.26 18.90 -7.20
C GLU A 255 -21.74 17.62 -6.51
N ILE A 256 -21.07 17.31 -5.39
CA ILE A 256 -21.44 16.16 -4.56
C ILE A 256 -22.52 16.62 -3.57
N PRO A 257 -23.71 16.02 -3.59
CA PRO A 257 -24.76 16.38 -2.66
C PRO A 257 -24.53 15.76 -1.28
N TYR A 258 -24.99 16.45 -0.23
CA TYR A 258 -25.06 15.86 1.10
C TYR A 258 -26.17 14.80 1.17
N GLN A 259 -25.83 13.64 1.76
CA GLN A 259 -26.84 12.69 2.21
C GLN A 259 -27.63 13.30 3.37
N LYS A 260 -28.94 13.24 3.30
CA LYS A 260 -29.81 13.68 4.40
C LYS A 260 -29.71 12.70 5.57
N PRO A 261 -29.66 13.21 6.82
CA PRO A 261 -29.69 12.35 7.99
C PRO A 261 -30.92 11.42 8.00
N PHE A 262 -30.75 10.21 8.49
CA PHE A 262 -31.82 9.24 8.61
C PHE A 262 -32.73 9.53 9.79
N ALA A 263 -33.99 9.08 9.72
CA ALA A 263 -34.92 9.15 10.86
C ALA A 263 -34.55 8.14 11.96
N GLU A 264 -33.97 7.00 11.55
CA GLU A 264 -33.52 5.91 12.42
C GLU A 264 -32.33 5.20 11.78
N THR A 265 -31.50 4.55 12.59
CA THR A 265 -30.34 3.77 12.14
C THR A 265 -30.77 2.66 11.20
N LEU A 266 -30.09 2.51 10.06
CA LEU A 266 -30.32 1.42 9.11
C LEU A 266 -29.64 0.13 9.62
N ASP A 267 -30.25 -1.01 9.39
CA ASP A 267 -29.74 -2.32 9.78
C ASP A 267 -29.82 -3.28 8.60
N ILE A 268 -28.67 -3.76 8.16
CA ILE A 268 -28.55 -4.70 7.04
C ILE A 268 -27.73 -5.93 7.40
N VAL A 269 -28.05 -7.02 6.72
CA VAL A 269 -27.29 -8.27 6.76
C VAL A 269 -26.88 -8.63 5.34
N HIS A 270 -25.59 -8.90 5.13
CA HIS A 270 -25.04 -9.31 3.85
C HIS A 270 -24.21 -10.60 3.98
N GLU A 271 -24.20 -11.44 2.95
CA GLU A 271 -23.40 -12.68 2.92
C GLU A 271 -22.02 -12.41 2.31
N TYR A 272 -20.95 -13.02 2.86
CA TYR A 272 -19.63 -13.00 2.26
C TYR A 272 -19.07 -14.42 2.06
N PRO A 273 -18.20 -14.67 1.04
CA PRO A 273 -17.72 -16.00 0.73
C PRO A 273 -16.67 -16.49 1.73
N VAL A 274 -16.80 -17.76 2.13
CA VAL A 274 -15.76 -18.50 2.88
C VAL A 274 -15.52 -19.87 2.22
N LEU A 275 -14.37 -20.49 2.52
CA LEU A 275 -14.00 -21.80 1.98
C LEU A 275 -14.86 -22.92 2.57
N ASP A 276 -14.90 -24.03 1.85
CA ASP A 276 -15.47 -25.27 2.40
C ASP A 276 -14.61 -25.78 3.56
N GLY A 277 -15.25 -25.97 4.72
CA GLY A 277 -14.58 -26.37 5.96
C GLY A 277 -14.16 -25.20 6.88
N ASP A 278 -14.28 -23.95 6.45
CA ASP A 278 -14.12 -22.81 7.36
C ASP A 278 -15.25 -22.76 8.39
N PRO A 279 -14.98 -22.30 9.63
CA PRO A 279 -16.01 -22.18 10.65
C PRO A 279 -17.06 -21.12 10.23
N LEU A 280 -18.33 -21.48 10.32
CA LEU A 280 -19.43 -20.53 10.12
C LEU A 280 -19.83 -19.84 11.42
N GLU A 281 -19.68 -20.51 12.56
CA GLU A 281 -19.92 -19.94 13.88
C GLU A 281 -18.75 -19.05 14.30
N ASN A 282 -19.07 -17.91 14.94
CA ASN A 282 -18.07 -16.93 15.37
C ASN A 282 -17.15 -16.48 14.23
N ASN A 283 -17.70 -16.25 13.05
CA ASN A 283 -16.99 -15.77 11.88
C ASN A 283 -17.76 -14.65 11.16
N ALA A 284 -18.71 -14.02 11.85
CA ALA A 284 -19.39 -12.83 11.37
C ALA A 284 -18.59 -11.56 11.62
N TYR A 285 -18.89 -10.51 10.85
CA TYR A 285 -18.45 -9.15 11.09
C TYR A 285 -19.65 -8.35 11.59
N LEU A 286 -19.48 -7.62 12.68
CA LEU A 286 -20.43 -6.66 13.18
C LEU A 286 -19.83 -5.27 13.04
N SER A 287 -20.51 -4.39 12.34
CA SER A 287 -20.03 -3.01 12.13
C SER A 287 -21.12 -2.00 12.49
N TYR A 288 -20.77 -0.98 13.25
CA TYR A 288 -21.59 0.17 13.56
C TYR A 288 -20.94 1.43 13.00
N ASN A 289 -21.61 2.09 12.04
CA ASN A 289 -21.08 3.14 11.21
C ASN A 289 -21.90 4.41 11.38
N MET A 290 -21.26 5.56 11.54
CA MET A 290 -21.92 6.84 11.87
C MET A 290 -21.29 7.97 11.05
N VAL A 291 -22.14 8.77 10.38
CA VAL A 291 -21.68 9.94 9.62
C VAL A 291 -21.33 11.09 10.55
N ILE A 292 -20.17 11.71 10.34
CA ILE A 292 -19.61 12.74 11.20
C ILE A 292 -19.51 14.07 10.48
N GLY A 293 -20.54 14.88 10.58
CA GLY A 293 -20.49 16.27 10.11
C GLY A 293 -20.10 16.44 8.63
N SER A 294 -19.03 17.19 8.36
CA SER A 294 -18.57 17.55 7.02
C SER A 294 -17.05 17.56 6.93
N GLY A 295 -16.50 17.11 5.80
CA GLY A 295 -15.09 17.25 5.44
C GLY A 295 -14.57 18.70 5.42
N LEU A 296 -15.47 19.69 5.37
CA LEU A 296 -15.11 21.11 5.45
C LEU A 296 -14.85 21.62 6.87
N ASP A 297 -15.11 20.82 7.91
CA ASP A 297 -14.77 21.12 9.32
C ASP A 297 -13.48 20.39 9.74
N VAL A 298 -12.34 20.93 9.37
CA VAL A 298 -11.02 20.33 9.61
C VAL A 298 -10.77 20.05 11.09
N LYS A 299 -11.19 20.95 11.99
CA LYS A 299 -11.03 20.73 13.43
C LYS A 299 -11.83 19.53 13.92
N LEU A 300 -13.06 19.38 13.45
CA LEU A 300 -13.89 18.21 13.77
C LEU A 300 -13.23 16.93 13.29
N ASN A 301 -12.69 16.92 12.06
CA ASN A 301 -12.07 15.76 11.47
C ASN A 301 -10.78 15.36 12.20
N VAL A 302 -9.90 16.31 12.51
CA VAL A 302 -8.71 16.05 13.33
C VAL A 302 -9.09 15.54 14.71
N ALA A 303 -10.15 16.08 15.33
CA ALA A 303 -10.64 15.61 16.62
C ALA A 303 -11.18 14.17 16.55
N PHE A 304 -11.84 13.78 15.46
CA PHE A 304 -12.32 12.40 15.28
C PHE A 304 -11.20 11.41 15.02
N SER A 305 -10.12 11.78 14.34
CA SER A 305 -8.91 10.95 14.27
C SER A 305 -8.31 10.70 15.66
N VAL A 306 -8.27 11.75 16.50
CA VAL A 306 -7.85 11.60 17.91
C VAL A 306 -8.81 10.70 18.71
N LEU A 307 -10.13 10.80 18.47
CA LEU A 307 -11.13 9.94 19.11
C LEU A 307 -10.99 8.48 18.68
N GLU A 308 -10.76 8.20 17.40
CA GLU A 308 -10.49 6.86 16.92
C GLU A 308 -9.32 6.22 17.67
N TYR A 309 -8.20 6.92 17.72
CA TYR A 309 -7.03 6.50 18.46
C TYR A 309 -7.38 6.20 19.93
N ALA A 310 -8.03 7.12 20.62
CA ALA A 310 -8.29 7.04 22.05
C ALA A 310 -9.39 6.02 22.44
N LEU A 311 -10.35 5.74 21.56
CA LEU A 311 -11.47 4.82 21.80
C LEU A 311 -11.21 3.39 21.32
N LEU A 312 -10.39 3.21 20.24
CA LEU A 312 -10.29 1.95 19.52
C LEU A 312 -8.86 1.51 19.18
N ASP A 313 -7.95 2.41 18.74
CA ASP A 313 -6.66 2.00 18.21
C ASP A 313 -5.60 1.75 19.29
N ALA A 314 -5.56 2.64 20.29
CA ALA A 314 -4.58 2.51 21.36
C ALA A 314 -4.79 1.20 22.13
N PRO A 315 -3.74 0.48 22.53
CA PRO A 315 -3.84 -0.68 23.40
C PRO A 315 -4.57 -0.31 24.70
N GLY A 316 -5.61 -1.09 25.05
CA GLY A 316 -6.45 -0.81 26.22
C GLY A 316 -7.49 0.31 25.99
N ALA A 317 -7.68 0.78 24.76
CA ALA A 317 -8.72 1.73 24.44
C ALA A 317 -10.11 1.22 24.89
N PRO A 318 -10.93 2.08 25.49
CA PRO A 318 -12.08 1.63 26.30
C PRO A 318 -13.14 0.87 25.52
N VAL A 319 -13.46 1.27 24.29
CA VAL A 319 -14.49 0.59 23.48
C VAL A 319 -13.96 -0.75 22.99
N LYS A 320 -12.72 -0.77 22.48
CA LYS A 320 -12.05 -2.01 22.06
C LYS A 320 -11.96 -3.01 23.20
N GLN A 321 -11.48 -2.58 24.37
CA GLN A 321 -11.30 -3.46 25.52
C GLN A 321 -12.65 -3.98 26.05
N ALA A 322 -13.68 -3.15 26.12
CA ALA A 322 -15.00 -3.57 26.59
C ALA A 322 -15.61 -4.67 25.67
N LEU A 323 -15.41 -4.57 24.36
CA LEU A 323 -15.87 -5.59 23.41
C LEU A 323 -15.09 -6.89 23.54
N LEU A 324 -13.75 -6.80 23.66
CA LEU A 324 -12.88 -7.98 23.85
C LEU A 324 -13.17 -8.68 25.19
N ASP A 325 -13.36 -7.94 26.29
CA ASP A 325 -13.70 -8.48 27.62
C ASP A 325 -15.06 -9.19 27.64
N ALA A 326 -15.98 -8.73 26.80
CA ALA A 326 -17.29 -9.35 26.64
C ALA A 326 -17.29 -10.50 25.61
N HIS A 327 -16.12 -10.81 25.04
CA HIS A 327 -15.93 -11.80 23.98
C HIS A 327 -16.73 -11.53 22.71
N ILE A 328 -16.93 -10.24 22.37
CA ILE A 328 -17.52 -9.82 21.10
C ILE A 328 -16.43 -9.69 20.07
N GLY A 329 -16.35 -10.70 19.20
CA GLY A 329 -15.28 -10.80 18.21
C GLY A 329 -13.93 -11.18 18.80
N LYS A 330 -13.01 -11.56 17.92
CA LYS A 330 -11.61 -11.85 18.27
C LYS A 330 -10.68 -10.70 17.91
N ASP A 331 -11.10 -9.86 16.99
CA ASP A 331 -10.42 -8.62 16.61
C ASP A 331 -11.43 -7.48 16.55
N VAL A 332 -11.05 -6.33 17.14
CA VAL A 332 -11.87 -5.11 17.19
C VAL A 332 -11.02 -3.94 16.75
N TYR A 333 -11.52 -3.14 15.82
CA TYR A 333 -10.83 -1.95 15.32
C TYR A 333 -11.81 -0.82 14.99
N GLY A 334 -11.27 0.39 14.89
CA GLY A 334 -11.94 1.56 14.36
C GLY A 334 -11.53 1.88 12.95
N SER A 335 -12.31 2.72 12.29
CA SER A 335 -11.97 3.36 11.03
C SER A 335 -12.64 4.73 10.97
N TYR A 336 -11.87 5.76 10.63
CA TYR A 336 -12.38 7.08 10.34
C TYR A 336 -12.06 7.47 8.91
N GLU A 337 -13.10 7.49 8.06
CA GLU A 337 -12.97 7.88 6.64
C GLU A 337 -13.27 9.39 6.53
N ASP A 338 -12.23 10.19 6.26
CA ASP A 338 -12.30 11.66 6.19
C ASP A 338 -12.03 12.23 4.79
N GLY A 339 -11.64 11.41 3.81
CA GLY A 339 -11.36 11.80 2.42
C GLY A 339 -12.58 12.07 1.55
N ILE A 340 -13.78 12.24 2.13
CA ILE A 340 -15.07 12.43 1.46
C ILE A 340 -15.85 13.63 2.04
N LEU A 341 -16.89 14.09 1.33
CA LEU A 341 -17.67 15.25 1.75
C LEU A 341 -18.29 15.10 3.16
N GLN A 342 -18.77 13.91 3.49
CA GLN A 342 -19.35 13.59 4.80
C GLN A 342 -18.58 12.42 5.41
N PRO A 343 -17.54 12.70 6.21
CA PRO A 343 -16.78 11.68 6.91
C PRO A 343 -17.64 10.74 7.74
N PHE A 344 -17.17 9.53 7.96
CA PHE A 344 -17.85 8.58 8.85
C PHE A 344 -16.88 7.83 9.75
N PHE A 345 -17.40 7.42 10.90
CA PHE A 345 -16.70 6.67 11.92
C PHE A 345 -17.29 5.28 12.05
N SER A 346 -16.45 4.26 12.02
CA SER A 346 -16.86 2.86 12.11
C SER A 346 -16.24 2.17 13.31
N ILE A 347 -17.01 1.29 13.94
CA ILE A 347 -16.56 0.36 14.98
C ILE A 347 -16.85 -1.04 14.48
N VAL A 348 -15.81 -1.87 14.33
CA VAL A 348 -15.90 -3.20 13.71
C VAL A 348 -15.41 -4.26 14.67
N ALA A 349 -16.22 -5.33 14.84
CA ALA A 349 -15.82 -6.57 15.50
C ALA A 349 -15.78 -7.72 14.47
N LYS A 350 -14.63 -8.35 14.30
CA LYS A 350 -14.43 -9.51 13.43
C LYS A 350 -14.45 -10.81 14.22
N ASN A 351 -14.79 -11.89 13.53
CA ASN A 351 -14.92 -13.23 14.11
C ASN A 351 -15.86 -13.20 15.32
N ALA A 352 -17.00 -12.54 15.16
CA ALA A 352 -18.08 -12.42 16.13
C ALA A 352 -19.22 -13.43 15.85
N ASP A 353 -20.10 -13.63 16.83
CA ASP A 353 -21.37 -14.35 16.61
C ASP A 353 -22.41 -13.34 16.06
N GLU A 354 -23.04 -13.66 14.95
CA GLU A 354 -24.11 -12.83 14.34
C GLU A 354 -25.27 -12.53 15.30
N ASN A 355 -25.54 -13.43 16.23
CA ASN A 355 -26.60 -13.31 17.23
C ASN A 355 -26.23 -12.35 18.38
N GLU A 356 -24.98 -11.92 18.49
CA GLU A 356 -24.51 -10.98 19.53
C GLU A 356 -24.61 -9.50 19.11
N LYS A 357 -25.21 -9.18 17.97
CA LYS A 357 -25.37 -7.80 17.48
C LYS A 357 -25.94 -6.85 18.53
N GLU A 358 -27.00 -7.22 19.20
CA GLU A 358 -27.62 -6.37 20.26
C GLU A 358 -26.67 -6.16 21.43
N LYS A 359 -25.91 -7.17 21.80
CA LYS A 359 -24.90 -7.09 22.88
C LYS A 359 -23.73 -6.18 22.45
N PHE A 360 -23.26 -6.30 21.20
CA PHE A 360 -22.26 -5.43 20.60
C PHE A 360 -22.66 -3.96 20.70
N LEU A 361 -23.85 -3.61 20.24
CA LEU A 361 -24.38 -2.25 20.29
C LEU A 361 -24.56 -1.74 21.74
N SER A 362 -25.07 -2.60 22.63
CA SER A 362 -25.29 -2.25 24.04
C SER A 362 -23.96 -1.95 24.77
N ILE A 363 -22.89 -2.70 24.48
CA ILE A 363 -21.57 -2.48 25.07
C ILE A 363 -20.98 -1.17 24.55
N ILE A 364 -21.02 -0.92 23.24
CA ILE A 364 -20.54 0.34 22.66
C ILE A 364 -21.27 1.51 23.32
N ARG A 365 -22.61 1.48 23.30
CA ARG A 365 -23.42 2.54 23.85
C ARG A 365 -23.15 2.76 25.35
N GLY A 366 -23.13 1.69 26.14
CA GLY A 366 -22.87 1.76 27.57
C GLY A 366 -21.49 2.33 27.92
N THR A 367 -20.45 1.93 27.15
CA THR A 367 -19.09 2.44 27.29
C THR A 367 -19.01 3.93 26.95
N LEU A 368 -19.63 4.35 25.83
CA LEU A 368 -19.64 5.77 25.44
C LEU A 368 -20.45 6.64 26.44
N GLU A 369 -21.60 6.17 26.94
CA GLU A 369 -22.38 6.86 27.99
C GLU A 369 -21.59 7.01 29.28
N ASP A 370 -20.80 6.01 29.66
CA ASP A 370 -19.93 6.02 30.85
C ASP A 370 -18.79 7.03 30.69
N ILE A 371 -18.19 7.10 29.50
CA ILE A 371 -17.16 8.09 29.17
C ILE A 371 -17.73 9.52 29.23
N VAL A 372 -18.86 9.75 28.63
CA VAL A 372 -19.51 11.09 28.67
C VAL A 372 -19.84 11.52 30.10
N LYS A 373 -20.25 10.58 30.94
CA LYS A 373 -20.58 10.86 32.36
C LYS A 373 -19.36 11.06 33.22
N ASN A 374 -18.30 10.27 33.06
CA ASN A 374 -17.16 10.22 33.97
C ASN A 374 -15.95 10.98 33.46
N GLY A 375 -15.93 11.39 32.18
CA GLY A 375 -14.81 12.01 31.49
C GLY A 375 -13.91 10.96 30.79
N MET A 376 -13.22 11.41 29.74
CA MET A 376 -12.20 10.62 29.04
C MET A 376 -10.86 10.62 29.81
N ASP A 377 -10.07 9.58 29.59
CA ASP A 377 -8.67 9.58 30.03
C ASP A 377 -7.90 10.70 29.30
N GLN A 378 -7.52 11.73 30.09
CA GLN A 378 -6.82 12.90 29.58
C GLN A 378 -5.44 12.55 28.98
N LYS A 379 -4.77 11.50 29.51
CA LYS A 379 -3.48 11.04 28.96
C LYS A 379 -3.66 10.35 27.60
N ALA A 380 -4.73 9.58 27.41
CA ALA A 380 -5.02 8.96 26.14
C ALA A 380 -5.32 10.01 25.05
N ILE A 381 -6.09 11.05 25.38
CA ILE A 381 -6.34 12.17 24.47
C ILE A 381 -5.06 12.93 24.15
N GLU A 382 -4.24 13.24 25.17
CA GLU A 382 -2.96 13.95 24.98
C GLU A 382 -2.02 13.13 24.09
N ALA A 383 -1.94 11.81 24.30
CA ALA A 383 -1.16 10.90 23.48
C ALA A 383 -1.64 10.88 22.02
N GLY A 384 -2.96 10.79 21.79
CA GLY A 384 -3.55 10.85 20.46
C GLY A 384 -3.26 12.16 19.73
N ILE A 385 -3.44 13.32 20.41
CA ILE A 385 -3.13 14.63 19.83
C ILE A 385 -1.63 14.71 19.45
N ASN A 386 -0.72 14.30 20.35
CA ASN A 386 0.71 14.34 20.08
C ASN A 386 1.14 13.36 18.98
N TYR A 387 0.51 12.18 18.90
CA TYR A 387 0.75 11.20 17.84
C TYR A 387 0.46 11.79 16.45
N PHE A 388 -0.69 12.43 16.26
CA PHE A 388 -1.06 13.04 14.98
C PHE A 388 -0.24 14.31 14.70
N GLU A 389 0.00 15.15 15.72
CA GLU A 389 0.87 16.33 15.57
C GLU A 389 2.29 15.94 15.16
N PHE A 390 2.88 14.91 15.76
CA PHE A 390 4.22 14.42 15.42
C PHE A 390 4.28 13.95 13.96
N ARG A 391 3.31 13.15 13.53
CA ARG A 391 3.21 12.67 12.15
C ARG A 391 3.07 13.82 11.15
N PHE A 392 2.23 14.80 11.45
CA PHE A 392 2.05 15.98 10.59
C PHE A 392 3.34 16.80 10.47
N ARG A 393 4.07 17.01 11.58
CA ARG A 393 5.37 17.73 11.57
C ARG A 393 6.48 16.96 10.88
N GLU A 394 6.59 15.67 11.10
CA GLU A 394 7.60 14.80 10.50
C GLU A 394 7.39 14.70 8.98
N ALA A 395 6.14 14.61 8.55
CA ALA A 395 5.73 14.45 7.15
C ALA A 395 6.53 13.35 6.44
N ASP A 396 6.67 12.20 7.11
CA ASP A 396 7.29 10.99 6.56
C ASP A 396 6.19 10.14 5.90
N PHE A 397 6.13 10.20 4.58
CA PHE A 397 5.19 9.46 3.76
C PHE A 397 5.82 8.22 3.11
N SER A 398 6.90 7.70 3.70
CA SER A 398 7.63 6.54 3.18
C SER A 398 8.14 6.78 1.75
N SER A 399 7.70 5.98 0.77
CA SER A 399 8.11 6.08 -0.64
C SER A 399 7.30 7.10 -1.46
N PHE A 400 6.21 7.64 -0.90
CA PHE A 400 5.38 8.61 -1.63
C PHE A 400 6.00 10.01 -1.60
N PRO A 401 6.00 10.74 -2.74
CA PRO A 401 6.40 12.14 -2.77
C PRO A 401 5.58 12.98 -1.79
N LYS A 402 6.24 13.82 -1.01
CA LYS A 402 5.59 14.70 -0.03
C LYS A 402 4.52 15.59 -0.68
N GLY A 403 4.85 16.18 -1.84
CA GLY A 403 3.91 17.01 -2.58
C GLY A 403 2.68 16.27 -3.09
N LEU A 404 2.78 14.97 -3.36
CA LEU A 404 1.62 14.14 -3.71
C LEU A 404 0.66 14.02 -2.52
N MET A 405 1.18 13.72 -1.32
CA MET A 405 0.35 13.56 -0.12
C MET A 405 -0.35 14.87 0.25
N TYR A 406 0.39 15.99 0.24
CA TYR A 406 -0.24 17.31 0.41
C TYR A 406 -1.27 17.62 -0.68
N GLY A 407 -1.03 17.17 -1.91
CA GLY A 407 -2.00 17.29 -3.00
C GLY A 407 -3.28 16.52 -2.73
N ILE A 408 -3.21 15.33 -2.14
CA ILE A 408 -4.38 14.53 -1.73
C ILE A 408 -5.13 15.27 -0.60
N ASP A 409 -4.44 15.70 0.46
CA ASP A 409 -5.04 16.42 1.59
C ASP A 409 -5.75 17.73 1.15
N VAL A 410 -5.22 18.40 0.14
CA VAL A 410 -5.86 19.58 -0.48
C VAL A 410 -7.27 19.27 -0.98
N PHE A 411 -7.49 18.11 -1.59
CA PHE A 411 -8.77 17.73 -2.16
C PHE A 411 -9.86 17.47 -1.11
N ASP A 412 -9.52 17.17 0.12
CA ASP A 412 -10.48 16.91 1.21
C ASP A 412 -11.29 18.16 1.59
N SER A 413 -10.84 19.34 1.17
CA SER A 413 -11.60 20.58 1.28
C SER A 413 -11.86 21.26 -0.06
N TRP A 414 -10.82 21.37 -0.93
CA TRP A 414 -10.91 22.16 -2.17
C TRP A 414 -11.94 21.59 -3.16
N LEU A 415 -12.12 20.27 -3.18
CA LEU A 415 -13.12 19.62 -4.04
C LEU A 415 -14.56 20.05 -3.72
N TYR A 416 -14.85 20.38 -2.47
CA TYR A 416 -16.18 20.67 -1.96
C TYR A 416 -16.43 22.18 -1.73
N ASP A 417 -15.37 22.95 -1.45
CA ASP A 417 -15.40 24.42 -1.35
C ASP A 417 -14.18 25.03 -2.03
N GLU A 418 -14.41 25.64 -3.18
CA GLU A 418 -13.32 26.23 -3.99
C GLU A 418 -12.54 27.35 -3.26
N ASN A 419 -13.07 27.89 -2.15
CA ASN A 419 -12.42 28.95 -1.37
C ASN A 419 -11.56 28.40 -0.22
N LYS A 420 -11.50 27.08 -0.03
CA LYS A 420 -10.78 26.42 1.08
C LYS A 420 -9.67 25.46 0.63
N PRO A 421 -8.79 25.82 -0.32
CA PRO A 421 -7.78 24.88 -0.85
C PRO A 421 -6.68 24.53 0.16
N PHE A 422 -6.44 25.39 1.18
CA PHE A 422 -5.32 25.24 2.12
C PHE A 422 -5.72 24.74 3.50
N ALA A 423 -6.99 24.37 3.70
CA ALA A 423 -7.53 24.12 5.02
C ALA A 423 -6.84 22.95 5.74
N TYR A 424 -6.60 21.83 5.04
CA TYR A 424 -5.93 20.65 5.59
C TYR A 424 -4.40 20.77 5.69
N LEU A 425 -3.80 21.79 5.07
CA LEU A 425 -2.35 22.06 5.15
C LEU A 425 -1.97 22.88 6.40
N GLN A 426 -2.93 23.27 7.25
CA GLN A 426 -2.74 24.16 8.40
C GLN A 426 -3.37 23.55 9.65
N GLN A 427 -2.71 22.54 10.22
CA GLN A 427 -3.26 21.77 11.35
C GLN A 427 -2.59 22.07 12.69
N LEU A 428 -1.40 22.68 12.74
CA LEU A 428 -0.64 22.86 13.99
C LEU A 428 -1.41 23.69 15.02
N ALA A 429 -2.09 24.75 14.58
CA ALA A 429 -2.92 25.56 15.47
C ALA A 429 -4.14 24.79 15.99
N ILE A 430 -4.66 23.82 15.20
CA ILE A 430 -5.78 22.97 15.60
C ILE A 430 -5.33 22.03 16.73
N TYR A 431 -4.16 21.40 16.64
CA TYR A 431 -3.63 20.56 17.72
C TYR A 431 -3.46 21.34 19.03
N ASP A 432 -2.95 22.57 18.97
CA ASP A 432 -2.82 23.44 20.14
C ASP A 432 -4.17 23.85 20.74
N GLU A 433 -5.19 24.03 19.91
CA GLU A 433 -6.57 24.29 20.36
C GLU A 433 -7.16 23.03 21.00
N LEU A 434 -7.01 21.86 20.39
CA LEU A 434 -7.53 20.60 20.91
C LEU A 434 -6.93 20.23 22.28
N LYS A 435 -5.64 20.51 22.53
CA LYS A 435 -4.99 20.33 23.85
C LYS A 435 -5.66 21.16 24.96
N LYS A 436 -6.24 22.31 24.61
CA LYS A 436 -6.98 23.16 25.56
C LYS A 436 -8.40 22.64 25.72
N LEU A 437 -9.09 22.39 24.61
CA LEU A 437 -10.47 21.92 24.58
C LEU A 437 -10.66 20.55 25.23
N ALA A 438 -9.66 19.68 25.19
CA ALA A 438 -9.67 18.38 25.88
C ALA A 438 -9.95 18.49 27.37
N LYS A 439 -9.50 19.57 28.01
CA LYS A 439 -9.70 19.85 29.45
C LYS A 439 -11.07 20.47 29.76
N GLU A 440 -11.84 20.82 28.76
CA GLU A 440 -13.13 21.51 28.86
C GLU A 440 -14.33 20.60 28.50
N GLY A 441 -14.09 19.27 28.31
CA GLY A 441 -15.13 18.30 27.97
C GLY A 441 -15.53 18.31 26.47
N TYR A 442 -14.67 18.81 25.60
CA TYR A 442 -14.95 18.89 24.17
C TYR A 442 -15.14 17.51 23.53
N PHE A 443 -14.27 16.57 23.84
CA PHE A 443 -14.32 15.22 23.27
C PHE A 443 -15.54 14.44 23.77
N GLU A 444 -15.92 14.59 25.04
CA GLU A 444 -17.14 14.02 25.59
C GLU A 444 -18.40 14.58 24.89
N ASN A 445 -18.39 15.87 24.57
CA ASN A 445 -19.49 16.48 23.79
C ASN A 445 -19.55 15.98 22.36
N LEU A 446 -18.40 15.71 21.70
CA LEU A 446 -18.38 15.08 20.38
C LEU A 446 -18.96 13.66 20.43
N ILE A 447 -18.58 12.86 21.43
CA ILE A 447 -19.15 11.52 21.64
C ILE A 447 -20.67 11.60 21.81
N GLN A 448 -21.16 12.50 22.68
CA GLN A 448 -22.60 12.67 22.88
C GLN A 448 -23.31 13.03 21.57
N THR A 449 -22.77 14.01 20.83
CA THR A 449 -23.45 14.58 19.66
C THR A 449 -23.42 13.66 18.46
N TYR A 450 -22.25 13.06 18.17
CA TYR A 450 -22.02 12.36 16.90
C TYR A 450 -22.06 10.83 17.02
N LEU A 451 -21.85 10.26 18.24
CA LEU A 451 -21.87 8.81 18.41
C LEU A 451 -23.11 8.31 19.16
N LEU A 452 -23.62 9.07 20.15
CA LEU A 452 -24.78 8.67 20.98
C LEU A 452 -26.13 9.18 20.45
N ASP A 453 -26.19 10.44 20.04
CA ASP A 453 -27.43 11.11 19.60
C ASP A 453 -27.62 11.09 18.07
N ASN A 454 -26.64 10.58 17.32
CA ASN A 454 -26.65 10.55 15.87
C ASN A 454 -27.53 9.41 15.34
N THR A 455 -28.49 9.76 14.48
CA THR A 455 -29.35 8.78 13.78
C THR A 455 -28.87 8.50 12.34
N HIS A 456 -27.95 9.31 11.80
CA HIS A 456 -27.36 9.04 10.49
C HIS A 456 -26.27 7.96 10.63
N ALA A 457 -26.74 6.75 10.82
CA ALA A 457 -25.92 5.60 11.12
C ALA A 457 -26.43 4.34 10.45
N SER A 458 -25.54 3.36 10.28
CA SER A 458 -25.88 2.03 9.80
C SER A 458 -25.22 0.94 10.65
N ILE A 459 -25.90 -0.20 10.74
CA ILE A 459 -25.37 -1.44 11.27
C ILE A 459 -25.24 -2.39 10.11
N VAL A 460 -24.02 -2.85 9.83
CA VAL A 460 -23.74 -3.82 8.79
C VAL A 460 -23.28 -5.12 9.46
N THR A 461 -24.03 -6.19 9.21
CA THR A 461 -23.67 -7.54 9.65
C THR A 461 -23.26 -8.36 8.44
N LEU A 462 -21.99 -8.79 8.34
CA LEU A 462 -21.59 -9.77 7.34
C LEU A 462 -21.61 -11.16 7.94
N ILE A 463 -22.30 -12.08 7.25
CA ILE A 463 -22.39 -13.49 7.64
C ILE A 463 -21.63 -14.38 6.66
N PRO A 464 -20.84 -15.35 7.14
CA PRO A 464 -20.07 -16.24 6.28
C PRO A 464 -21.00 -17.23 5.54
N LYS A 465 -20.72 -17.45 4.25
CA LYS A 465 -21.46 -18.43 3.44
C LYS A 465 -20.52 -19.26 2.59
N THR A 466 -20.49 -20.56 2.84
CA THR A 466 -19.75 -21.53 2.04
C THR A 466 -20.31 -21.63 0.63
N GLY A 467 -19.44 -21.69 -0.38
CA GLY A 467 -19.81 -21.87 -1.77
C GLY A 467 -20.43 -20.64 -2.46
N LEU A 468 -20.50 -19.46 -1.80
CA LEU A 468 -21.07 -18.24 -2.37
C LEU A 468 -20.35 -17.81 -3.66
N ALA A 469 -19.03 -17.86 -3.69
CA ALA A 469 -18.23 -17.53 -4.86
C ALA A 469 -18.58 -18.43 -6.06
N ALA A 470 -18.62 -19.75 -5.84
CA ALA A 470 -19.00 -20.71 -6.87
C ALA A 470 -20.47 -20.54 -7.34
N GLU A 471 -21.36 -20.20 -6.42
CA GLU A 471 -22.77 -19.89 -6.74
C GLU A 471 -22.89 -18.67 -7.67
N ASN A 472 -22.11 -17.61 -7.39
CA ASN A 472 -22.09 -16.39 -8.20
C ASN A 472 -21.46 -16.62 -9.58
N ASP A 473 -20.37 -17.39 -9.65
CA ASP A 473 -19.77 -17.79 -10.92
C ASP A 473 -20.73 -18.67 -11.76
N ALA A 474 -21.41 -19.62 -11.12
CA ALA A 474 -22.41 -20.46 -11.80
C ALA A 474 -23.59 -19.62 -12.32
N LYS A 475 -24.11 -18.66 -11.55
CA LYS A 475 -25.16 -17.72 -11.99
C LYS A 475 -24.71 -16.90 -13.21
N THR A 476 -23.47 -16.42 -13.20
CA THR A 476 -22.90 -15.67 -14.32
C THR A 476 -22.74 -16.56 -15.56
N ALA A 477 -22.21 -17.76 -15.40
CA ALA A 477 -22.07 -18.72 -16.48
C ALA A 477 -23.46 -19.11 -17.07
N GLU A 478 -24.46 -19.37 -16.24
CA GLU A 478 -25.84 -19.66 -16.68
C GLU A 478 -26.46 -18.47 -17.45
N LYS A 479 -26.27 -17.23 -16.95
CA LYS A 479 -26.72 -16.01 -17.63
C LYS A 479 -26.09 -15.90 -19.02
N LEU A 480 -24.79 -16.10 -19.13
CA LEU A 480 -24.02 -16.01 -20.37
C LEU A 480 -24.40 -17.16 -21.35
N GLN A 481 -24.60 -18.37 -20.84
CA GLN A 481 -25.05 -19.50 -21.64
C GLN A 481 -26.44 -19.24 -22.24
N LYS A 482 -27.40 -18.77 -21.45
CA LYS A 482 -28.75 -18.38 -21.92
C LYS A 482 -28.66 -17.25 -22.94
N TYR A 483 -27.81 -16.28 -22.72
CA TYR A 483 -27.60 -15.21 -23.68
C TYR A 483 -27.04 -15.76 -25.00
N LYS A 484 -26.01 -16.61 -24.96
CA LYS A 484 -25.41 -17.25 -26.13
C LYS A 484 -26.44 -18.07 -26.91
N GLU A 485 -27.32 -18.85 -26.23
CA GLU A 485 -28.38 -19.64 -26.83
C GLU A 485 -29.47 -18.78 -27.50
N SER A 486 -29.61 -17.52 -27.11
CA SER A 486 -30.54 -16.57 -27.70
C SER A 486 -30.02 -15.88 -28.96
N LEU A 487 -28.69 -15.95 -29.22
CA LEU A 487 -28.07 -15.31 -30.35
C LEU A 487 -28.25 -16.08 -31.66
N SER A 488 -28.35 -15.35 -32.75
CA SER A 488 -28.26 -15.92 -34.09
C SER A 488 -26.81 -16.38 -34.39
N LYS A 489 -26.66 -17.20 -35.42
CA LYS A 489 -25.34 -17.67 -35.86
C LYS A 489 -24.42 -16.51 -36.26
N GLU A 490 -24.99 -15.51 -36.93
CA GLU A 490 -24.27 -14.30 -37.36
C GLU A 490 -23.78 -13.48 -36.13
N GLU A 491 -24.54 -13.39 -35.06
CA GLU A 491 -24.14 -12.71 -33.83
C GLU A 491 -23.03 -13.47 -33.11
N ILE A 492 -23.09 -14.82 -33.07
CA ILE A 492 -22.01 -15.67 -32.52
C ILE A 492 -20.73 -15.49 -33.31
N GLU A 493 -20.82 -15.58 -34.67
CA GLU A 493 -19.68 -15.35 -35.56
C GLU A 493 -19.09 -13.94 -35.37
N LYS A 494 -19.93 -12.92 -35.10
CA LYS A 494 -19.48 -11.57 -34.80
C LYS A 494 -18.70 -11.52 -33.48
N ILE A 495 -19.18 -12.10 -32.39
CA ILE A 495 -18.46 -12.11 -31.09
C ILE A 495 -17.10 -12.82 -31.24
N ILE A 496 -17.01 -13.90 -32.00
CA ILE A 496 -15.76 -14.59 -32.28
C ILE A 496 -14.80 -13.69 -33.10
N ALA A 497 -15.35 -12.95 -34.06
CA ALA A 497 -14.56 -11.99 -34.86
C ALA A 497 -14.07 -10.84 -34.00
N ASP A 498 -14.93 -10.26 -33.14
CA ASP A 498 -14.60 -9.18 -32.22
C ASP A 498 -13.52 -9.62 -31.20
N THR A 499 -13.58 -10.89 -30.71
CA THR A 499 -12.56 -11.49 -29.84
C THR A 499 -11.20 -11.57 -30.55
N LYS A 500 -11.18 -11.99 -31.80
CA LYS A 500 -9.95 -12.10 -32.60
C LYS A 500 -9.40 -10.74 -33.00
N GLU A 501 -10.26 -9.78 -33.27
CA GLU A 501 -9.88 -8.39 -33.58
C GLU A 501 -9.20 -7.74 -32.38
N LEU A 502 -9.77 -7.88 -31.20
CA LEU A 502 -9.17 -7.39 -29.96
C LEU A 502 -7.81 -8.03 -29.70
N ALA A 503 -7.67 -9.34 -29.88
CA ALA A 503 -6.39 -10.03 -29.75
C ALA A 503 -5.36 -9.51 -30.78
N ALA A 504 -5.77 -9.30 -32.03
CA ALA A 504 -4.90 -8.73 -33.06
C ALA A 504 -4.48 -7.29 -32.73
N TYR A 505 -5.40 -6.45 -32.22
CA TYR A 505 -5.09 -5.11 -31.75
C TYR A 505 -4.05 -5.13 -30.61
N GLN A 506 -4.19 -6.04 -29.67
CA GLN A 506 -3.26 -6.21 -28.55
C GLN A 506 -1.86 -6.70 -28.98
N GLU A 507 -1.78 -7.48 -30.07
CA GLU A 507 -0.54 -8.05 -30.61
C GLU A 507 0.19 -7.15 -31.60
N GLU A 508 -0.49 -6.20 -32.20
CA GLU A 508 0.09 -5.29 -33.18
C GLU A 508 1.21 -4.45 -32.54
N GLU A 509 2.42 -4.54 -33.08
CA GLU A 509 3.56 -3.76 -32.64
C GLU A 509 3.42 -2.30 -33.09
N GLU A 510 3.84 -1.38 -32.21
CA GLU A 510 3.89 0.05 -32.54
C GLU A 510 4.99 0.36 -33.52
N SER A 511 4.74 1.28 -34.46
CA SER A 511 5.76 1.73 -35.38
C SER A 511 6.79 2.63 -34.69
N GLU A 512 8.05 2.65 -35.19
CA GLU A 512 9.09 3.53 -34.65
C GLU A 512 8.65 5.00 -34.63
N GLU A 513 7.96 5.47 -35.68
CA GLU A 513 7.45 6.84 -35.79
C GLU A 513 6.48 7.18 -34.62
N VAL A 514 5.64 6.25 -34.22
CA VAL A 514 4.70 6.40 -33.11
C VAL A 514 5.44 6.39 -31.76
N LEU A 515 6.36 5.45 -31.58
CA LEU A 515 7.18 5.36 -30.35
C LEU A 515 8.06 6.61 -30.13
N GLU A 516 8.51 7.26 -31.23
CA GLU A 516 9.30 8.49 -31.16
C GLU A 516 8.49 9.71 -30.70
N THR A 517 7.15 9.66 -30.69
CA THR A 517 6.32 10.77 -30.17
C THR A 517 6.52 10.97 -28.68
N ILE A 518 6.83 9.90 -27.91
CA ILE A 518 7.13 10.03 -26.47
C ILE A 518 8.49 10.70 -26.29
N PRO A 519 8.55 11.85 -25.59
CA PRO A 519 9.82 12.51 -25.30
C PRO A 519 10.70 11.61 -24.42
N LEU A 520 11.96 11.46 -24.80
CA LEU A 520 12.94 10.66 -24.06
C LEU A 520 14.13 11.53 -23.66
N LEU A 521 14.57 11.42 -22.41
CA LEU A 521 15.83 11.98 -21.93
C LEU A 521 17.03 11.27 -22.61
N LYS A 522 18.20 11.91 -22.58
CA LYS A 522 19.46 11.31 -23.02
C LYS A 522 20.18 10.70 -21.82
N ARG A 523 21.01 9.67 -22.05
CA ARG A 523 21.88 9.11 -21.00
C ARG A 523 22.78 10.17 -20.37
N SER A 524 23.17 11.20 -21.12
CA SER A 524 23.96 12.34 -20.62
C SER A 524 23.23 13.23 -19.60
N ASP A 525 21.91 13.15 -19.54
CA ASP A 525 21.09 13.94 -18.64
C ASP A 525 20.97 13.27 -17.25
N ILE A 526 21.47 12.04 -17.14
CA ILE A 526 21.47 11.24 -15.90
C ILE A 526 22.80 11.45 -15.16
N LYS A 527 22.72 11.68 -13.84
CA LYS A 527 23.88 11.74 -12.96
C LYS A 527 24.59 10.39 -12.90
N ARG A 528 25.93 10.38 -13.02
CA ARG A 528 26.69 9.13 -12.90
C ARG A 528 26.96 8.72 -11.46
N GLU A 529 26.91 9.66 -10.52
CA GLU A 529 27.17 9.39 -9.11
C GLU A 529 26.05 8.55 -8.49
N SER A 530 26.42 7.54 -7.76
CA SER A 530 25.49 6.69 -7.02
C SER A 530 25.05 7.35 -5.70
N VAL A 531 24.15 6.65 -4.99
CA VAL A 531 23.70 7.05 -3.66
C VAL A 531 24.87 7.08 -2.66
N LYS A 532 24.89 8.10 -1.80
CA LYS A 532 25.86 8.24 -0.71
C LYS A 532 25.39 7.47 0.52
N LEU A 533 26.33 6.82 1.21
CA LEU A 533 26.13 6.19 2.51
C LEU A 533 26.64 7.10 3.63
N TYR A 534 25.98 7.05 4.79
CA TYR A 534 26.25 7.90 5.95
C TYR A 534 26.66 7.04 7.15
N ASN A 535 27.68 6.19 7.00
CA ASN A 535 28.15 5.30 8.07
C ASN A 535 29.45 5.84 8.71
N ASP A 536 29.30 6.58 9.83
CA ASP A 536 30.43 6.87 10.73
C ASP A 536 30.41 5.81 11.83
N GLU A 537 31.38 4.89 11.80
CA GLU A 537 31.48 3.77 12.73
C GLU A 537 32.28 4.17 13.97
N HIS A 538 31.66 4.00 15.13
CA HIS A 538 32.25 4.25 16.45
C HIS A 538 32.22 2.96 17.27
N GLU A 539 33.10 2.88 18.26
CA GLU A 539 33.09 1.84 19.29
C GLU A 539 32.85 2.46 20.65
N VAL A 540 31.75 2.13 21.31
CA VAL A 540 31.38 2.60 22.65
C VAL A 540 31.34 1.43 23.59
N ASP A 541 32.31 1.32 24.48
CA ASP A 541 32.46 0.26 25.48
C ASP A 541 32.33 -1.16 24.86
N GLY A 542 32.98 -1.38 23.69
CA GLY A 542 32.95 -2.65 22.94
C GLY A 542 31.69 -2.91 22.16
N THR A 543 30.80 -1.91 22.00
CA THR A 543 29.62 -1.98 21.14
C THR A 543 29.84 -1.15 19.90
N THR A 544 29.57 -1.70 18.73
CA THR A 544 29.56 -0.97 17.47
C THR A 544 28.38 -0.01 17.43
N VAL A 545 28.64 1.25 17.10
CA VAL A 545 27.67 2.32 16.93
C VAL A 545 27.82 2.89 15.52
N LEU A 546 26.79 2.78 14.74
CA LEU A 546 26.68 3.38 13.42
C LEU A 546 25.99 4.75 13.57
N HIS A 547 26.74 5.82 13.43
CA HIS A 547 26.20 7.18 13.40
C HIS A 547 25.98 7.59 11.95
N HIS A 548 24.73 7.87 11.62
CA HIS A 548 24.34 8.40 10.31
C HIS A 548 24.16 9.90 10.44
N ASN A 549 25.26 10.64 10.19
CA ASN A 549 25.28 12.09 10.34
C ASN A 549 24.49 12.78 9.23
N VAL A 550 23.22 13.00 9.48
CA VAL A 550 22.24 13.62 8.57
C VAL A 550 21.49 14.69 9.32
N PHE A 551 21.21 15.83 8.67
CA PHE A 551 20.31 16.83 9.24
C PHE A 551 18.88 16.27 9.33
N THR A 552 18.33 16.19 10.55
CA THR A 552 17.03 15.58 10.84
C THR A 552 16.01 16.56 11.44
N ASN A 553 16.34 17.84 11.47
CA ASN A 553 15.51 18.88 12.09
C ASN A 553 15.15 18.58 13.57
N GLY A 554 16.11 18.03 14.34
CA GLY A 554 15.94 17.74 15.77
C GLY A 554 15.26 16.41 16.11
N ILE A 555 14.97 15.57 15.12
CA ILE A 555 14.42 14.22 15.33
C ILE A 555 15.55 13.20 15.34
N GLY A 556 15.64 12.38 16.38
CA GLY A 556 16.51 11.22 16.43
C GLY A 556 15.80 9.93 16.01
N TYR A 557 16.45 9.14 15.15
CA TYR A 557 15.99 7.80 14.75
C TYR A 557 16.98 6.78 15.28
N LEU A 558 16.63 6.11 16.38
CA LEU A 558 17.45 5.14 17.07
C LEU A 558 17.01 3.71 16.76
N SER A 559 17.96 2.84 16.43
CA SER A 559 17.79 1.40 16.32
C SER A 559 18.76 0.68 17.26
N LEU A 560 18.26 -0.11 18.22
CA LEU A 560 19.03 -1.05 19.00
C LEU A 560 18.84 -2.44 18.39
N LEU A 561 19.89 -2.98 17.79
CA LEU A 561 19.85 -4.20 16.99
C LEU A 561 20.60 -5.33 17.69
N PHE A 562 19.90 -6.40 18.03
CA PHE A 562 20.42 -7.55 18.75
C PHE A 562 20.57 -8.77 17.83
N ASP A 563 21.78 -9.29 17.68
CA ASP A 563 22.07 -10.50 16.90
C ASP A 563 21.41 -11.73 17.54
N THR A 564 20.64 -12.48 16.76
CA THR A 564 19.90 -13.67 17.22
C THR A 564 20.54 -14.99 16.81
N LYS A 565 21.81 -14.99 16.40
CA LYS A 565 22.51 -16.19 15.87
C LYS A 565 22.51 -17.38 16.81
N ASN A 566 22.49 -17.14 18.12
CA ASN A 566 22.54 -18.17 19.16
C ASN A 566 21.17 -18.65 19.61
N VAL A 567 20.08 -18.17 19.02
CA VAL A 567 18.71 -18.60 19.35
C VAL A 567 18.48 -20.03 18.84
N PRO A 568 18.01 -20.97 19.67
CA PRO A 568 17.68 -22.32 19.24
C PRO A 568 16.59 -22.38 18.17
N ASN A 569 16.69 -23.38 17.27
CA ASN A 569 15.82 -23.53 16.12
C ASN A 569 14.32 -23.53 16.43
N ASP A 570 13.93 -24.20 17.51
CA ASP A 570 12.53 -24.32 17.96
C ASP A 570 11.97 -23.02 18.52
N LEU A 571 12.82 -22.10 18.94
CA LEU A 571 12.41 -20.78 19.44
C LEU A 571 12.30 -19.72 18.32
N ILE A 572 12.81 -19.97 17.13
CA ILE A 572 12.82 -18.99 16.02
C ILE A 572 11.41 -18.42 15.72
N PRO A 573 10.35 -19.23 15.54
CA PRO A 573 9.02 -18.69 15.25
C PRO A 573 8.45 -17.82 16.37
N TYR A 574 8.80 -18.13 17.63
CA TYR A 574 8.35 -17.34 18.80
C TYR A 574 8.98 -15.95 18.87
N MET A 575 10.05 -15.66 18.13
CA MET A 575 10.55 -14.29 17.98
C MET A 575 9.52 -13.40 17.24
N GLY A 576 8.76 -13.97 16.30
CA GLY A 576 7.65 -13.31 15.64
C GLY A 576 6.52 -12.94 16.62
N VAL A 577 6.29 -13.75 17.64
CA VAL A 577 5.36 -13.44 18.75
C VAL A 577 5.96 -12.40 19.68
N LEU A 578 7.21 -12.58 20.11
CA LEU A 578 7.88 -11.69 21.07
C LEU A 578 7.90 -10.24 20.61
N LYS A 579 8.21 -9.98 19.34
CA LYS A 579 8.22 -8.60 18.78
C LYS A 579 6.87 -7.90 18.87
N SER A 580 5.77 -8.65 18.90
CA SER A 580 4.39 -8.14 18.98
C SER A 580 3.86 -8.08 20.42
N VAL A 581 4.55 -8.72 21.34
CA VAL A 581 4.21 -8.73 22.79
C VAL A 581 4.93 -7.61 23.53
N LEU A 582 6.20 -7.34 23.20
CA LEU A 582 7.00 -6.31 23.86
C LEU A 582 6.42 -4.91 23.57
N GLY A 583 6.11 -4.17 24.65
CA GLY A 583 5.45 -2.88 24.60
C GLY A 583 3.90 -2.94 24.60
N TYR A 584 3.32 -4.16 24.53
CA TYR A 584 1.88 -4.40 24.49
C TYR A 584 1.35 -5.27 25.63
N VAL A 585 2.17 -5.53 26.64
CA VAL A 585 1.83 -6.19 27.91
C VAL A 585 2.17 -5.26 29.07
N ASP A 586 1.59 -5.49 30.23
CA ASP A 586 1.91 -4.74 31.45
C ASP A 586 3.40 -4.85 31.78
N THR A 587 3.94 -3.80 32.39
CA THR A 587 5.27 -3.78 32.98
C THR A 587 5.15 -3.66 34.51
N GLU A 588 6.26 -3.50 35.23
CA GLU A 588 6.21 -3.31 36.68
C GLU A 588 5.52 -1.98 37.05
N HIS A 589 5.72 -0.91 36.23
CA HIS A 589 5.30 0.43 36.57
C HIS A 589 4.09 0.94 35.78
N TYR A 590 3.73 0.28 34.70
CA TYR A 590 2.66 0.69 33.79
C TYR A 590 1.77 -0.48 33.38
N THR A 591 0.48 -0.26 33.27
CA THR A 591 -0.35 -1.10 32.42
C THR A 591 0.06 -0.88 30.94
N TYR A 592 -0.22 -1.86 30.08
CA TYR A 592 0.15 -1.74 28.65
C TYR A 592 -0.48 -0.52 27.96
N GLY A 593 -1.70 -0.13 28.36
CA GLY A 593 -2.36 1.09 27.87
C GLY A 593 -1.66 2.37 28.36
N GLU A 594 -1.30 2.44 29.66
CA GLU A 594 -0.54 3.57 30.19
C GLU A 594 0.84 3.68 29.55
N LEU A 595 1.55 2.55 29.37
CA LEU A 595 2.86 2.51 28.73
C LEU A 595 2.81 3.06 27.30
N PHE A 596 1.84 2.60 26.51
CA PHE A 596 1.65 3.02 25.12
C PHE A 596 1.32 4.52 25.04
N ASN A 597 0.40 4.99 25.88
CA ASN A 597 0.03 6.40 25.93
C ASN A 597 1.20 7.28 26.39
N GLU A 598 1.97 6.86 27.40
CA GLU A 598 3.15 7.62 27.85
C GLU A 598 4.23 7.74 26.78
N ILE A 599 4.50 6.66 26.03
CA ILE A 599 5.45 6.66 24.91
C ILE A 599 4.98 7.63 23.82
N ASN A 600 3.72 7.52 23.37
CA ASN A 600 3.20 8.35 22.28
C ASN A 600 2.96 9.82 22.70
N ALA A 601 2.75 10.09 23.98
CA ALA A 601 2.68 11.47 24.49
C ALA A 601 4.03 12.21 24.39
N GLN A 602 5.15 11.51 24.32
CA GLN A 602 6.47 12.13 24.38
C GLN A 602 7.37 11.83 23.18
N THR A 603 7.00 10.88 22.33
CA THR A 603 7.83 10.41 21.20
C THR A 603 6.98 10.15 19.95
N GLY A 604 7.66 9.86 18.84
CA GLY A 604 7.01 9.32 17.65
C GLY A 604 6.82 7.79 17.67
N GLY A 605 7.03 7.15 18.83
CA GLY A 605 6.81 5.72 19.05
C GLY A 605 8.10 4.92 19.30
N ILE A 606 7.93 3.78 19.99
CA ILE A 606 8.94 2.73 20.18
C ILE A 606 8.35 1.43 19.67
N ASN A 607 9.06 0.75 18.76
CA ASN A 607 8.57 -0.45 18.10
C ASN A 607 9.62 -1.55 18.06
N CYS A 608 9.20 -2.81 18.21
CA CYS A 608 10.03 -3.98 18.02
C CYS A 608 9.85 -4.59 16.63
N GLY A 609 10.94 -5.10 16.04
CA GLY A 609 10.92 -5.72 14.71
C GLY A 609 12.00 -6.75 14.52
N LEU A 610 11.88 -7.54 13.45
CA LEU A 610 12.90 -8.51 13.05
C LEU A 610 13.43 -8.12 11.67
N GLN A 611 14.74 -8.16 11.52
CA GLN A 611 15.43 -7.86 10.27
C GLN A 611 16.33 -9.02 9.88
N VAL A 612 16.52 -9.18 8.59
CA VAL A 612 17.39 -10.22 8.04
C VAL A 612 18.28 -9.61 6.97
N PHE A 613 19.57 -9.94 7.03
CA PHE A 613 20.59 -9.45 6.11
C PHE A 613 21.40 -10.61 5.55
N ARG A 614 21.91 -10.45 4.34
CA ARG A 614 22.83 -11.40 3.72
C ARG A 614 24.16 -11.43 4.50
N ILE A 615 24.79 -12.58 4.52
CA ILE A 615 26.19 -12.73 4.88
C ILE A 615 26.95 -12.90 3.57
N PRO A 616 27.74 -11.90 3.11
CA PRO A 616 28.33 -11.91 1.75
C PRO A 616 29.19 -13.11 1.44
N GLU A 617 29.79 -13.72 2.46
CA GLU A 617 30.71 -14.86 2.34
C GLU A 617 30.05 -16.21 2.63
N ASN A 618 28.72 -16.22 2.90
CA ASN A 618 28.01 -17.43 3.29
C ASN A 618 26.54 -17.43 2.84
N ASP A 619 26.27 -17.97 1.68
CA ASP A 619 24.92 -18.05 1.12
C ASP A 619 24.04 -19.13 1.77
N ASP A 620 24.61 -19.97 2.66
CA ASP A 620 23.88 -21.00 3.39
C ASP A 620 23.33 -20.51 4.75
N ASP A 621 23.59 -19.25 5.13
CA ASP A 621 23.07 -18.63 6.35
C ASP A 621 22.74 -17.13 6.11
N CYS A 622 22.08 -16.51 7.06
CA CYS A 622 21.78 -15.09 7.05
C CYS A 622 21.97 -14.48 8.45
N ARG A 623 22.26 -13.19 8.49
CA ARG A 623 22.30 -12.42 9.73
C ARG A 623 20.87 -12.05 10.14
N ARG A 624 20.47 -12.38 11.36
CA ARG A 624 19.14 -12.19 11.91
C ARG A 624 19.22 -11.27 13.11
N MET A 625 18.51 -10.15 13.06
CA MET A 625 18.54 -9.14 14.11
C MET A 625 17.14 -8.93 14.69
N PHE A 626 17.07 -8.84 16.02
CA PHE A 626 15.90 -8.33 16.72
C PHE A 626 16.16 -6.84 16.98
N GLY A 627 15.33 -5.96 16.42
CA GLY A 627 15.50 -4.51 16.49
C GLY A 627 14.45 -3.86 17.39
N ILE A 628 14.90 -2.90 18.19
CA ILE A 628 14.03 -1.94 18.88
C ILE A 628 14.29 -0.59 18.24
N ARG A 629 13.27 0.00 17.65
CA ARG A 629 13.35 1.29 16.95
C ARG A 629 12.54 2.34 17.66
N ALA A 630 13.12 3.52 17.79
CA ALA A 630 12.46 4.68 18.36
C ALA A 630 12.71 5.92 17.51
N LYS A 631 11.70 6.79 17.39
CA LYS A 631 11.86 8.13 16.83
C LYS A 631 11.33 9.18 17.83
N PHE A 632 12.10 10.25 18.00
CA PHE A 632 11.87 11.21 19.08
C PHE A 632 12.60 12.52 18.84
N LEU A 633 12.20 13.59 19.51
CA LEU A 633 12.99 14.82 19.58
C LEU A 633 14.23 14.61 20.45
N TYR A 634 15.36 15.22 20.11
CA TYR A 634 16.65 15.00 20.77
C TYR A 634 16.61 15.11 22.32
N ASP A 635 15.81 16.03 22.85
CA ASP A 635 15.62 16.20 24.29
C ASP A 635 14.90 15.03 25.00
N LYS A 636 14.35 14.09 24.23
CA LYS A 636 13.65 12.91 24.74
C LYS A 636 14.49 11.64 24.80
N LEU A 637 15.76 11.69 24.44
CA LEU A 637 16.65 10.52 24.43
C LEU A 637 16.65 9.78 25.77
N ASP A 638 16.77 10.50 26.90
CA ASP A 638 16.75 9.91 28.23
C ASP A 638 15.45 9.18 28.55
N PHE A 639 14.34 9.76 28.15
CA PHE A 639 13.02 9.14 28.30
C PHE A 639 12.91 7.87 27.47
N VAL A 640 13.35 7.88 26.21
CA VAL A 640 13.31 6.73 25.29
C VAL A 640 14.14 5.58 25.84
N MET A 641 15.39 5.83 26.27
CA MET A 641 16.24 4.79 26.85
C MET A 641 15.60 4.16 28.09
N LYS A 642 15.01 4.97 28.97
CA LYS A 642 14.29 4.52 30.15
C LYS A 642 13.05 3.65 29.77
N MET A 643 12.27 4.02 28.76
CA MET A 643 11.11 3.23 28.34
C MET A 643 11.54 1.92 27.68
N ILE A 644 12.63 1.90 26.93
CA ILE A 644 13.19 0.66 26.39
C ILE A 644 13.64 -0.27 27.53
N GLU A 645 14.32 0.24 28.54
CA GLU A 645 14.70 -0.54 29.72
C GLU A 645 13.48 -1.08 30.48
N GLU A 646 12.44 -0.29 30.64
CA GLU A 646 11.17 -0.70 31.25
C GLU A 646 10.56 -1.89 30.47
N ILE A 647 10.46 -1.78 29.15
CA ILE A 647 9.94 -2.84 28.26
C ILE A 647 10.78 -4.11 28.37
N LEU A 648 12.11 -4.00 28.32
CA LEU A 648 12.98 -5.18 28.28
C LEU A 648 13.10 -5.89 29.64
N ASN A 649 13.10 -5.16 30.74
CA ASN A 649 13.42 -5.72 32.03
C ASN A 649 12.21 -6.03 32.90
N THR A 650 11.04 -5.42 32.62
CA THR A 650 9.90 -5.52 33.54
C THR A 650 8.58 -5.97 32.86
N SER A 651 8.58 -6.27 31.55
CA SER A 651 7.40 -6.81 30.85
C SER A 651 6.88 -8.09 31.47
N ARG A 652 5.58 -8.14 31.76
CA ARG A 652 4.89 -9.32 32.29
C ARG A 652 4.47 -10.26 31.18
N LEU A 653 5.40 -11.18 30.82
CA LEU A 653 5.18 -12.16 29.75
C LEU A 653 4.33 -13.36 30.19
N ASP A 654 3.74 -13.31 31.40
CA ASP A 654 2.92 -14.37 32.02
C ASP A 654 1.44 -14.02 32.10
N ASP A 655 0.99 -12.88 31.54
CA ASP A 655 -0.42 -12.54 31.43
C ASP A 655 -1.10 -13.37 30.34
N GLU A 656 -1.66 -14.52 30.73
CA GLU A 656 -2.30 -15.46 29.82
C GLU A 656 -3.43 -14.83 29.00
N LYS A 657 -4.27 -14.01 29.62
CA LYS A 657 -5.39 -13.35 28.94
C LYS A 657 -4.88 -12.42 27.84
N ARG A 658 -3.93 -11.55 28.18
CA ARG A 658 -3.38 -10.56 27.27
C ARG A 658 -2.61 -11.23 26.12
N LEU A 659 -1.84 -12.28 26.40
CA LEU A 659 -1.16 -13.06 25.35
C LEU A 659 -2.15 -13.68 24.37
N HIS A 660 -3.27 -14.21 24.84
CA HIS A 660 -4.28 -14.80 23.96
C HIS A 660 -4.94 -13.72 23.06
N GLU A 661 -5.29 -12.56 23.62
CA GLU A 661 -5.80 -11.43 22.85
C GLU A 661 -4.82 -11.01 21.72
N ILE A 662 -3.54 -10.87 22.05
CA ILE A 662 -2.49 -10.51 21.07
C ILE A 662 -2.38 -11.57 19.97
N ILE A 663 -2.33 -12.87 20.32
CA ILE A 663 -2.21 -13.97 19.35
C ILE A 663 -3.42 -14.01 18.41
N SER A 664 -4.64 -13.87 18.95
CA SER A 664 -5.87 -13.90 18.15
C SER A 664 -5.92 -12.72 17.16
N SER A 665 -5.54 -11.51 17.60
CA SER A 665 -5.45 -10.33 16.75
C SER A 665 -4.35 -10.48 15.69
N MET A 666 -3.16 -10.99 16.07
CA MET A 666 -2.07 -11.27 15.14
C MET A 666 -2.47 -12.29 14.07
N LYS A 667 -3.16 -13.37 14.44
CA LYS A 667 -3.64 -14.38 13.50
C LYS A 667 -4.60 -13.75 12.48
N SER A 668 -5.60 -13.00 12.94
CA SER A 668 -6.58 -12.32 12.09
C SER A 668 -5.91 -11.34 11.12
N GLY A 669 -5.06 -10.45 11.63
CA GLY A 669 -4.33 -9.47 10.83
C GLY A 669 -3.35 -10.12 9.84
N LEU A 670 -2.68 -11.21 10.22
CA LEU A 670 -1.76 -11.93 9.33
C LEU A 670 -2.52 -12.66 8.21
N GLN A 671 -3.65 -13.32 8.50
CA GLN A 671 -4.48 -13.99 7.50
C GLN A 671 -4.94 -13.01 6.41
N ASN A 672 -5.42 -11.83 6.80
CA ASN A 672 -5.81 -10.79 5.86
C ASN A 672 -4.61 -10.35 4.99
N ARG A 673 -3.47 -10.10 5.60
CA ARG A 673 -2.26 -9.67 4.86
C ARG A 673 -1.76 -10.74 3.89
N LEU A 674 -1.76 -12.02 4.28
CA LEU A 674 -1.33 -13.13 3.42
C LEU A 674 -2.22 -13.27 2.18
N SER A 675 -3.52 -12.98 2.32
CA SER A 675 -4.48 -13.01 1.21
C SER A 675 -4.41 -11.74 0.35
N SER A 676 -4.40 -10.55 0.94
CA SER A 676 -4.40 -9.27 0.21
C SER A 676 -3.09 -9.02 -0.53
N ALA A 677 -1.94 -9.41 0.07
CA ALA A 677 -0.61 -9.37 -0.54
C ALA A 677 -0.17 -10.76 -1.03
N GLY A 678 -1.07 -11.48 -1.68
CA GLY A 678 -0.87 -12.89 -2.06
C GLY A 678 0.34 -13.13 -2.95
N ASN A 679 0.73 -12.18 -3.80
CA ASN A 679 1.94 -12.26 -4.61
C ASN A 679 3.21 -12.27 -3.74
N ALA A 680 3.32 -11.36 -2.77
CA ALA A 680 4.46 -11.33 -1.84
C ALA A 680 4.49 -12.60 -0.95
N THR A 681 3.31 -13.07 -0.53
CA THR A 681 3.13 -14.32 0.20
C THR A 681 3.63 -15.52 -0.59
N ALA A 682 3.21 -15.65 -1.85
CA ALA A 682 3.61 -16.73 -2.74
C ALA A 682 5.12 -16.70 -3.04
N VAL A 683 5.69 -15.52 -3.29
CA VAL A 683 7.14 -15.33 -3.51
C VAL A 683 7.93 -15.72 -2.26
N MET A 684 7.56 -15.21 -1.08
CA MET A 684 8.23 -15.55 0.19
C MET A 684 8.21 -17.06 0.43
N ARG A 685 7.05 -17.69 0.23
CA ARG A 685 6.89 -19.13 0.44
C ARG A 685 7.70 -19.96 -0.56
N ALA A 686 7.63 -19.64 -1.86
CA ALA A 686 8.41 -20.34 -2.89
C ALA A 686 9.94 -20.19 -2.67
N ALA A 687 10.41 -19.00 -2.30
CA ALA A 687 11.81 -18.74 -2.01
C ALA A 687 12.26 -19.41 -0.69
N SER A 688 11.36 -19.64 0.26
CA SER A 688 11.68 -20.30 1.52
C SER A 688 12.17 -21.74 1.36
N TYR A 689 11.91 -22.38 0.22
CA TYR A 689 12.35 -23.74 -0.06
C TYR A 689 13.86 -23.89 -0.25
N TYR A 690 14.57 -22.75 -0.52
CA TYR A 690 16.00 -22.79 -0.78
C TYR A 690 16.81 -21.62 -0.19
N SER A 691 16.16 -20.50 0.14
CA SER A 691 16.82 -19.28 0.63
C SER A 691 16.78 -19.20 2.16
N PRO A 692 17.93 -19.06 2.86
CA PRO A 692 17.97 -18.86 4.31
C PRO A 692 17.15 -17.67 4.77
N MET A 693 17.26 -16.54 4.07
CA MET A 693 16.53 -15.31 4.40
C MET A 693 15.01 -15.52 4.31
N SER A 694 14.54 -16.08 3.19
CA SER A 694 13.11 -16.30 2.96
C SER A 694 12.56 -17.40 3.88
N ASN A 695 13.34 -18.43 4.20
CA ASN A 695 12.96 -19.45 5.17
C ASN A 695 12.76 -18.85 6.57
N PHE A 696 13.69 -18.02 7.01
CA PHE A 696 13.55 -17.31 8.27
C PHE A 696 12.33 -16.36 8.26
N GLN A 697 12.15 -15.58 7.20
CA GLN A 697 11.02 -14.66 7.07
C GLN A 697 9.67 -15.38 7.08
N ASP A 698 9.55 -16.52 6.37
CA ASP A 698 8.32 -17.33 6.39
C ASP A 698 7.98 -17.83 7.81
N ARG A 699 8.99 -18.21 8.59
CA ARG A 699 8.82 -18.72 9.97
C ARG A 699 8.45 -17.65 10.99
N ILE A 700 8.67 -16.36 10.71
CA ILE A 700 8.41 -15.23 11.64
C ILE A 700 7.32 -14.27 11.18
N ALA A 701 6.87 -14.37 9.93
CA ALA A 701 5.95 -13.40 9.33
C ALA A 701 5.13 -13.92 8.13
N GLY A 702 5.43 -15.12 7.60
CA GLY A 702 4.77 -15.73 6.45
C GLY A 702 3.78 -16.82 6.82
N ILE A 703 3.54 -17.74 5.88
CA ILE A 703 2.61 -18.86 6.05
C ILE A 703 3.04 -19.79 7.21
N GLY A 704 4.34 -20.07 7.33
CA GLY A 704 4.85 -20.86 8.46
C GLY A 704 4.55 -20.23 9.82
N PHE A 705 4.62 -18.91 9.90
CA PHE A 705 4.23 -18.18 11.11
C PHE A 705 2.72 -18.19 11.36
N TYR A 706 1.91 -18.05 10.31
CA TYR A 706 0.46 -18.15 10.41
C TYR A 706 0.02 -19.52 10.96
N GLN A 707 0.66 -20.61 10.51
CA GLN A 707 0.38 -21.95 11.03
C GLN A 707 0.68 -22.07 12.53
N LEU A 708 1.78 -21.44 13.02
CA LEU A 708 2.06 -21.36 14.46
C LEU A 708 0.98 -20.56 15.21
N LEU A 709 0.60 -19.38 14.71
CA LEU A 709 -0.42 -18.56 15.36
C LEU A 709 -1.78 -19.26 15.42
N LYS A 710 -2.15 -19.96 14.36
CA LYS A 710 -3.38 -20.75 14.29
C LYS A 710 -3.37 -21.85 15.35
N ASP A 711 -2.29 -22.59 15.46
CA ASP A 711 -2.13 -23.64 16.44
C ASP A 711 -2.09 -23.13 17.89
N LEU A 712 -1.48 -21.96 18.12
CA LEU A 712 -1.48 -21.30 19.43
C LEU A 712 -2.87 -20.78 19.82
N ASP A 713 -3.61 -20.19 18.88
CA ASP A 713 -4.96 -19.65 19.13
C ASP A 713 -5.97 -20.79 19.40
N GLU A 714 -5.96 -21.85 18.59
CA GLU A 714 -6.89 -22.98 18.71
C GLU A 714 -6.62 -23.86 19.96
N ASN A 715 -5.35 -23.98 20.37
CA ASN A 715 -4.91 -24.84 21.46
C ASN A 715 -4.30 -24.04 22.63
N PHE A 716 -4.76 -22.79 22.84
CA PHE A 716 -4.10 -21.86 23.76
C PHE A 716 -3.97 -22.40 25.18
N ASP A 717 -5.02 -22.99 25.76
CA ASP A 717 -5.02 -23.51 27.13
C ASP A 717 -3.98 -24.61 27.34
N GLU A 718 -3.71 -25.42 26.31
CA GLU A 718 -2.71 -26.50 26.38
C GLU A 718 -1.29 -25.96 26.18
N LYS A 719 -1.12 -24.86 25.40
CA LYS A 719 0.18 -24.35 24.92
C LYS A 719 0.67 -23.11 25.66
N LYS A 720 -0.18 -22.42 26.40
CA LYS A 720 0.16 -21.16 27.08
C LYS A 720 1.38 -21.26 28.00
N ALA A 721 1.55 -22.35 28.75
CA ALA A 721 2.70 -22.51 29.62
C ALA A 721 4.03 -22.67 28.85
N GLU A 722 4.00 -23.35 27.71
CA GLU A 722 5.15 -23.45 26.80
C GLU A 722 5.44 -22.12 26.14
N LEU A 723 4.42 -21.42 25.65
CA LEU A 723 4.54 -20.08 25.06
C LEU A 723 5.23 -19.11 26.03
N ILE A 724 4.72 -18.99 27.26
CA ILE A 724 5.29 -18.11 28.28
C ILE A 724 6.77 -18.45 28.52
N LYS A 725 7.08 -19.72 28.71
CA LYS A 725 8.45 -20.19 28.89
C LYS A 725 9.34 -19.81 27.70
N ASN A 726 8.85 -20.00 26.46
CA ASN A 726 9.60 -19.70 25.25
C ASN A 726 9.88 -18.20 25.11
N LEU A 727 8.89 -17.33 25.40
CA LEU A 727 9.07 -15.88 25.39
C LEU A 727 10.08 -15.44 26.44
N GLN A 728 9.97 -15.93 27.68
CA GLN A 728 10.92 -15.62 28.76
C GLN A 728 12.35 -16.14 28.46
N THR A 729 12.46 -17.25 27.78
CA THR A 729 13.74 -17.81 27.34
C THR A 729 14.37 -16.94 26.24
N LEU A 730 13.59 -16.51 25.27
CA LEU A 730 14.04 -15.63 24.20
C LEU A 730 14.62 -14.30 24.73
N MET A 731 14.03 -13.69 25.77
CA MET A 731 14.57 -12.47 26.40
C MET A 731 16.04 -12.66 26.77
N LYS A 732 16.40 -13.81 27.35
CA LYS A 732 17.76 -14.14 27.80
C LYS A 732 18.73 -14.43 26.65
N TYR A 733 18.24 -14.95 25.52
CA TYR A 733 19.07 -15.21 24.35
C TYR A 733 19.35 -13.95 23.54
N ILE A 734 18.38 -13.04 23.45
CA ILE A 734 18.42 -11.91 22.53
C ILE A 734 19.07 -10.69 23.19
N PHE A 735 18.55 -10.23 24.33
CA PHE A 735 18.86 -8.90 24.90
C PHE A 735 20.10 -8.93 25.78
N ARG A 736 21.24 -9.19 25.14
CA ARG A 736 22.56 -9.30 25.74
C ARG A 736 23.51 -8.25 25.17
N LYS A 737 24.47 -7.79 25.98
CA LYS A 737 25.42 -6.77 25.54
C LYS A 737 26.29 -7.20 24.35
N GLU A 738 26.65 -8.48 24.28
CA GLU A 738 27.46 -9.04 23.20
C GLU A 738 26.69 -9.17 21.87
N ASN A 739 25.35 -9.07 21.86
CA ASN A 739 24.52 -9.10 20.67
C ASN A 739 24.21 -7.72 20.13
N LEU A 740 24.48 -6.64 20.89
CA LEU A 740 24.05 -5.29 20.59
C LEU A 740 24.92 -4.60 19.52
N THR A 741 24.26 -4.08 18.50
CA THR A 741 24.77 -3.04 17.59
C THR A 741 23.79 -1.87 17.66
N VAL A 742 24.26 -0.65 17.68
CA VAL A 742 23.44 0.56 17.71
C VAL A 742 23.53 1.28 16.38
N SER A 743 22.41 1.73 15.85
CA SER A 743 22.33 2.57 14.65
C SER A 743 21.54 3.82 14.99
N TYR A 744 22.08 5.00 14.68
CA TYR A 744 21.44 6.26 15.04
C TYR A 744 21.59 7.30 13.94
N THR A 745 20.45 7.74 13.43
CA THR A 745 20.38 8.83 12.45
C THR A 745 20.05 10.13 13.19
N ALA A 746 20.99 11.02 13.22
CA ALA A 746 20.92 12.35 13.83
C ALA A 746 22.07 13.21 13.34
N ASP A 747 21.99 14.54 13.50
CA ASP A 747 23.16 15.40 13.38
C ASP A 747 24.08 15.27 14.62
N GLU A 748 25.24 15.93 14.58
CA GLU A 748 26.22 15.92 15.69
C GLU A 748 25.60 16.32 17.05
N THR A 749 24.65 17.24 17.06
CA THR A 749 23.98 17.70 18.28
C THR A 749 23.14 16.61 18.91
N GLY A 750 22.42 15.85 18.07
CA GLY A 750 21.61 14.72 18.51
C GLY A 750 22.45 13.52 18.93
N TYR A 751 23.61 13.31 18.28
CA TYR A 751 24.49 12.17 18.56
C TYR A 751 25.25 12.31 19.88
N ALA A 752 25.75 13.49 20.20
CA ALA A 752 26.67 13.72 21.32
C ALA A 752 26.28 13.10 22.68
N PRO A 753 24.98 13.09 23.10
CA PRO A 753 24.59 12.48 24.38
C PRO A 753 24.43 10.94 24.32
N LEU A 754 24.44 10.31 23.14
CA LEU A 754 24.10 8.89 22.98
C LEU A 754 25.13 7.95 23.61
N GLU A 755 26.42 8.24 23.50
CA GLU A 755 27.50 7.33 23.92
C GLU A 755 27.40 6.99 25.42
N GLU A 756 27.18 8.02 26.27
CA GLU A 756 26.98 7.83 27.72
C GLU A 756 25.75 6.96 28.01
N LYS A 757 24.66 7.11 27.24
CA LYS A 757 23.43 6.35 27.43
C LYS A 757 23.57 4.89 27.05
N ILE A 758 24.33 4.60 25.98
CA ILE A 758 24.61 3.21 25.58
C ILE A 758 25.37 2.46 26.67
N ALA A 759 26.43 3.08 27.23
CA ALA A 759 27.23 2.46 28.28
C ALA A 759 26.37 2.12 29.51
N ALA A 760 25.48 3.03 29.92
CA ALA A 760 24.57 2.80 31.04
C ALA A 760 23.52 1.71 30.70
N PHE A 761 22.93 1.72 29.53
CA PHE A 761 21.94 0.76 29.07
C PHE A 761 22.46 -0.68 29.08
N LYS A 762 23.69 -0.91 28.67
CA LYS A 762 24.31 -2.23 28.59
C LYS A 762 24.40 -2.94 29.95
N GLU A 763 24.59 -2.19 31.03
CA GLU A 763 24.67 -2.76 32.38
C GLU A 763 23.35 -3.39 32.85
N ASN A 764 22.23 -3.03 32.22
CA ASN A 764 20.89 -3.51 32.52
C ASN A 764 20.42 -4.67 31.63
N LEU A 765 21.28 -5.16 30.70
CA LEU A 765 20.96 -6.28 29.82
C LEU A 765 21.19 -7.64 30.52
N TYR A 766 20.57 -8.69 29.96
CA TYR A 766 20.63 -10.05 30.52
C TYR A 766 22.07 -10.61 30.51
N THR A 767 22.41 -11.30 31.62
CA THR A 767 23.72 -11.93 31.83
C THR A 767 23.62 -13.44 32.15
N ASP A 768 22.42 -14.01 32.02
CA ASP A 768 22.18 -15.44 32.22
C ASP A 768 23.11 -16.29 31.32
N GLU A 769 23.60 -17.42 31.84
CA GLU A 769 24.28 -18.42 31.01
C GLU A 769 23.24 -19.10 30.11
N VAL A 770 23.48 -19.09 28.79
CA VAL A 770 22.64 -19.77 27.80
C VAL A 770 23.48 -20.68 26.93
N GLU A 771 22.95 -21.86 26.61
CA GLU A 771 23.61 -22.76 25.68
C GLU A 771 23.37 -22.25 24.24
N PRO A 772 24.43 -21.98 23.45
CA PRO A 772 24.29 -21.49 22.09
C PRO A 772 23.46 -22.47 21.24
N GLY A 773 22.38 -21.97 20.64
CA GLY A 773 21.61 -22.70 19.65
C GLY A 773 22.07 -22.38 18.22
N SER A 774 21.41 -22.96 17.26
CA SER A 774 21.58 -22.62 15.84
C SER A 774 20.28 -22.86 15.10
N ILE A 775 20.04 -22.10 14.05
CA ILE A 775 18.95 -22.34 13.13
C ILE A 775 19.24 -23.58 12.26
N VAL A 776 18.18 -24.29 11.95
CA VAL A 776 18.20 -25.39 10.97
C VAL A 776 17.24 -25.02 9.85
N TYR A 777 17.74 -24.96 8.63
CA TYR A 777 16.92 -24.67 7.45
C TYR A 777 16.41 -25.99 6.86
N ASP A 778 15.11 -26.07 6.68
CA ASP A 778 14.46 -27.18 5.95
C ASP A 778 14.31 -26.78 4.48
N PHE A 779 15.33 -27.06 3.69
CA PHE A 779 15.35 -26.75 2.28
C PHE A 779 14.74 -27.90 1.47
N GLU A 780 13.44 -27.93 1.41
CA GLU A 780 12.70 -28.86 0.58
C GLU A 780 11.84 -28.11 -0.44
N GLN A 781 11.92 -28.51 -1.70
CA GLN A 781 11.01 -28.03 -2.74
C GLN A 781 9.60 -28.59 -2.48
N LYS A 782 8.72 -27.77 -1.93
CA LYS A 782 7.37 -28.18 -1.53
C LYS A 782 6.34 -28.00 -2.65
N ASN A 783 6.48 -26.98 -3.50
CA ASN A 783 5.54 -26.63 -4.57
C ASN A 783 4.09 -26.70 -4.07
N GLU A 784 3.72 -25.70 -3.28
CA GLU A 784 2.46 -25.65 -2.52
C GLU A 784 1.45 -24.71 -3.18
N ALA A 785 0.18 -24.98 -2.93
CA ALA A 785 -0.89 -24.05 -3.21
C ALA A 785 -1.74 -23.82 -1.96
N PHE A 786 -2.09 -22.56 -1.72
CA PHE A 786 -2.91 -22.14 -0.59
C PHE A 786 -4.22 -21.54 -1.11
N GLN A 787 -5.30 -22.21 -0.79
CA GLN A 787 -6.64 -21.86 -1.24
C GLN A 787 -7.22 -20.72 -0.39
N THR A 788 -7.86 -19.78 -1.05
CA THR A 788 -8.63 -18.68 -0.45
C THR A 788 -10.04 -18.65 -1.03
N SER A 789 -10.96 -17.97 -0.36
CA SER A 789 -12.32 -17.72 -0.87
C SER A 789 -12.33 -16.74 -2.05
N GLY A 790 -11.17 -16.17 -2.40
CA GLY A 790 -10.99 -15.24 -3.51
C GLY A 790 -11.22 -15.86 -4.88
N GLN A 791 -11.44 -15.00 -5.88
CA GLN A 791 -11.68 -15.43 -7.28
C GLN A 791 -10.47 -15.22 -8.19
N VAL A 792 -9.34 -14.78 -7.63
CA VAL A 792 -8.10 -14.47 -8.35
C VAL A 792 -6.94 -15.26 -7.76
N GLN A 793 -5.85 -15.34 -8.51
CA GLN A 793 -4.64 -16.06 -8.14
C GLN A 793 -3.46 -15.11 -8.02
N TYR A 794 -2.49 -15.54 -7.23
CA TYR A 794 -1.16 -14.98 -7.10
C TYR A 794 -0.17 -16.11 -7.34
N VAL A 795 0.49 -16.08 -8.48
CA VAL A 795 1.35 -17.19 -8.96
C VAL A 795 2.80 -16.76 -8.83
N ALA A 796 3.62 -17.53 -8.12
CA ALA A 796 5.05 -17.27 -7.99
C ALA A 796 5.89 -18.45 -8.49
N LEU A 797 6.98 -18.11 -9.20
CA LEU A 797 8.05 -19.04 -9.61
C LEU A 797 9.39 -18.45 -9.22
N CYS A 798 10.17 -19.15 -8.40
CA CYS A 798 11.43 -18.67 -7.85
C CYS A 798 12.58 -19.65 -8.09
N GLY A 799 13.82 -19.11 -8.09
CA GLY A 799 15.06 -19.86 -8.09
C GLY A 799 16.25 -19.01 -7.68
N ASN A 800 17.44 -19.57 -7.68
CA ASN A 800 18.67 -18.89 -7.32
C ASN A 800 19.74 -19.11 -8.35
N PHE A 801 20.22 -18.05 -9.00
CA PHE A 801 21.21 -18.13 -10.06
C PHE A 801 22.66 -18.21 -9.53
N GLU A 802 22.96 -17.66 -8.33
CA GLU A 802 24.31 -17.77 -7.76
C GLU A 802 24.65 -19.23 -7.42
N ARG A 803 23.68 -20.02 -6.96
CA ARG A 803 23.85 -21.47 -6.73
C ARG A 803 24.13 -22.26 -8.01
N GLU A 804 23.80 -21.71 -9.16
CA GLU A 804 24.09 -22.26 -10.50
C GLU A 804 25.40 -21.68 -11.10
N GLY A 805 26.13 -20.87 -10.32
CA GLY A 805 27.45 -20.33 -10.71
C GLY A 805 27.40 -19.05 -11.55
N TYR A 806 26.31 -18.28 -11.46
CA TYR A 806 26.17 -16.98 -12.09
C TYR A 806 26.26 -15.84 -11.09
N ASP A 807 26.98 -14.78 -11.43
CA ASP A 807 27.16 -13.61 -10.59
C ASP A 807 26.05 -12.56 -10.82
N TYR A 808 25.77 -11.76 -9.79
CA TYR A 808 24.89 -10.60 -9.89
C TYR A 808 25.55 -9.48 -10.73
N THR A 809 24.73 -8.81 -11.56
CA THR A 809 25.14 -7.63 -12.34
C THR A 809 24.02 -6.59 -12.38
N GLY A 810 24.37 -5.30 -12.52
CA GLY A 810 23.41 -4.21 -12.69
C GLY A 810 22.46 -4.37 -13.88
N ALA A 811 22.86 -5.13 -14.92
CA ALA A 811 21.99 -5.45 -16.07
C ALA A 811 20.71 -6.22 -15.65
N LEU A 812 20.71 -6.94 -14.52
CA LEU A 812 19.52 -7.61 -13.98
C LEU A 812 18.42 -6.62 -13.54
N ARG A 813 18.78 -5.40 -13.16
CA ARG A 813 17.79 -4.36 -12.89
C ARG A 813 17.11 -3.87 -14.16
N ILE A 814 17.88 -3.75 -15.26
CA ILE A 814 17.33 -3.42 -16.58
C ILE A 814 16.38 -4.53 -17.03
N LEU A 815 16.81 -5.78 -16.88
CA LEU A 815 15.96 -6.93 -17.21
C LEU A 815 14.65 -6.93 -16.40
N ARG A 816 14.70 -6.52 -15.13
CA ARG A 816 13.49 -6.39 -14.32
C ARG A 816 12.48 -5.42 -14.94
N VAL A 817 12.92 -4.24 -15.38
CA VAL A 817 12.07 -3.24 -16.06
C VAL A 817 11.52 -3.81 -17.38
N MET A 818 12.38 -4.41 -18.20
CA MET A 818 11.97 -5.05 -19.46
C MET A 818 10.89 -6.11 -19.23
N LEU A 819 11.09 -7.00 -18.26
CA LEU A 819 10.14 -8.08 -17.98
C LEU A 819 8.81 -7.52 -17.48
N SER A 820 8.85 -6.60 -16.51
CA SER A 820 7.64 -6.08 -15.85
C SER A 820 6.76 -5.25 -16.78
N TYR A 821 7.34 -4.55 -17.76
CA TYR A 821 6.62 -3.59 -18.61
C TYR A 821 6.57 -3.95 -20.10
N ASP A 822 7.17 -5.07 -20.53
CA ASP A 822 7.03 -5.60 -21.87
C ASP A 822 6.53 -7.05 -21.84
N TYR A 823 7.43 -8.02 -21.60
CA TYR A 823 7.10 -9.42 -21.74
C TYR A 823 5.97 -9.90 -20.84
N LEU A 824 6.08 -9.63 -19.52
CA LEU A 824 5.06 -10.05 -18.56
C LEU A 824 3.80 -9.18 -18.70
N TRP A 825 3.95 -7.89 -18.90
CA TRP A 825 2.82 -6.98 -19.09
C TRP A 825 1.92 -7.43 -20.23
N ILE A 826 2.50 -7.68 -21.40
CA ILE A 826 1.73 -8.12 -22.57
C ILE A 826 1.10 -9.50 -22.36
N ASN A 827 1.86 -10.48 -21.84
CA ASN A 827 1.39 -11.86 -21.79
C ASN A 827 0.54 -12.20 -20.58
N ILE A 828 0.78 -11.56 -19.42
CA ILE A 828 0.11 -11.82 -18.13
C ILE A 828 -1.04 -10.82 -17.91
N ARG A 829 -0.80 -9.51 -18.10
CA ARG A 829 -1.83 -8.50 -17.91
C ARG A 829 -2.72 -8.34 -19.13
N VAL A 830 -2.18 -7.88 -20.25
CA VAL A 830 -3.00 -7.51 -21.44
C VAL A 830 -3.71 -8.73 -22.02
N LYS A 831 -2.98 -9.81 -22.33
CA LYS A 831 -3.55 -11.03 -22.89
C LYS A 831 -4.10 -11.99 -21.85
N GLY A 832 -3.54 -11.98 -20.64
CA GLY A 832 -3.90 -12.91 -19.56
C GLY A 832 -5.01 -12.39 -18.67
N GLY A 833 -5.24 -11.08 -18.61
CA GLY A 833 -6.26 -10.43 -17.79
C GLY A 833 -5.88 -10.29 -16.32
N ALA A 834 -4.61 -10.45 -15.93
CA ALA A 834 -4.14 -10.16 -14.60
C ALA A 834 -4.06 -8.64 -14.36
N TYR A 835 -4.20 -8.22 -13.11
CA TYR A 835 -4.03 -6.80 -12.76
C TYR A 835 -2.56 -6.38 -12.79
N GLY A 836 -1.64 -7.24 -12.32
CA GLY A 836 -0.23 -6.92 -12.28
C GLY A 836 0.68 -8.14 -12.43
N CYS A 837 1.93 -7.87 -12.73
CA CYS A 837 2.98 -8.88 -12.85
C CYS A 837 4.36 -8.23 -12.66
N GLY A 838 5.37 -9.02 -12.31
CA GLY A 838 6.72 -8.51 -12.20
C GLY A 838 7.74 -9.57 -11.86
N GLY A 839 9.00 -9.17 -11.98
CA GLY A 839 10.15 -9.97 -11.61
C GLY A 839 11.06 -9.24 -10.61
N ALA A 840 11.80 -10.00 -9.81
CA ALA A 840 12.80 -9.46 -8.90
C ALA A 840 14.08 -10.31 -8.98
N PHE A 841 15.23 -9.63 -9.04
CA PHE A 841 16.55 -10.25 -9.07
C PHE A 841 17.42 -9.64 -7.96
N GLY A 842 17.72 -10.42 -6.94
CA GLY A 842 18.46 -9.95 -5.77
C GLY A 842 19.96 -10.20 -5.84
N ARG A 843 20.75 -9.39 -5.12
CA ARG A 843 22.22 -9.57 -4.98
C ARG A 843 22.62 -10.88 -4.32
N GLY A 844 21.71 -11.63 -3.70
CA GLY A 844 21.93 -12.98 -3.17
C GLY A 844 21.48 -14.09 -4.11
N GLY A 845 21.39 -13.79 -5.42
CA GLY A 845 21.08 -14.78 -6.45
C GLY A 845 19.60 -15.10 -6.64
N ASN A 846 18.71 -14.62 -5.79
CA ASN A 846 17.27 -14.90 -5.92
C ASN A 846 16.68 -14.25 -7.18
N ALA A 847 16.02 -15.05 -8.00
CA ALA A 847 15.20 -14.65 -9.13
C ALA A 847 13.76 -15.12 -8.89
N CYS A 848 12.83 -14.20 -8.72
CA CYS A 848 11.42 -14.49 -8.45
C CYS A 848 10.52 -13.74 -9.42
N ILE A 849 9.60 -14.46 -10.04
CA ILE A 849 8.59 -13.90 -10.96
C ILE A 849 7.23 -14.13 -10.33
N SER A 850 6.36 -13.13 -10.37
CA SER A 850 5.01 -13.26 -9.78
C SER A 850 3.94 -12.50 -10.56
N SER A 851 2.68 -12.93 -10.40
CA SER A 851 1.49 -12.23 -10.88
C SER A 851 0.62 -11.79 -9.70
N TYR A 852 -0.23 -10.79 -9.95
CA TYR A 852 -1.12 -10.19 -8.97
C TYR A 852 -2.54 -10.12 -9.52
N ARG A 853 -3.52 -10.65 -8.78
CA ARG A 853 -4.93 -10.77 -9.19
C ARG A 853 -5.05 -11.37 -10.59
N ASP A 854 -4.46 -12.53 -10.77
CA ASP A 854 -4.36 -13.26 -12.05
C ASP A 854 -5.53 -14.26 -12.17
N PRO A 855 -6.27 -14.30 -13.28
CA PRO A 855 -7.30 -15.33 -13.49
C PRO A 855 -6.71 -16.71 -13.85
N ASN A 856 -5.40 -16.83 -14.14
CA ASN A 856 -4.76 -18.05 -14.63
C ASN A 856 -3.72 -18.60 -13.64
N VAL A 857 -3.37 -19.88 -13.77
CA VAL A 857 -2.26 -20.55 -13.08
C VAL A 857 -1.29 -21.18 -14.09
N GLY A 858 -1.70 -22.24 -14.77
CA GLY A 858 -0.84 -23.01 -15.66
C GLY A 858 -0.30 -22.18 -16.82
N ARG A 859 -1.16 -21.39 -17.50
CA ARG A 859 -0.77 -20.46 -18.56
C ARG A 859 0.29 -19.46 -18.08
N THR A 860 0.13 -18.92 -16.89
CA THR A 860 1.05 -17.95 -16.30
C THR A 860 2.42 -18.56 -16.05
N LEU A 861 2.47 -19.80 -15.52
CA LEU A 861 3.73 -20.54 -15.36
C LEU A 861 4.41 -20.87 -16.69
N GLU A 862 3.64 -21.11 -17.77
CA GLU A 862 4.22 -21.30 -19.12
C GLU A 862 4.89 -20.01 -19.62
N VAL A 863 4.26 -18.86 -19.42
CA VAL A 863 4.85 -17.55 -19.74
C VAL A 863 6.15 -17.33 -18.96
N TYR A 864 6.19 -17.65 -17.67
CA TYR A 864 7.42 -17.50 -16.87
C TYR A 864 8.57 -18.38 -17.40
N ARG A 865 8.28 -19.60 -17.81
CA ARG A 865 9.29 -20.51 -18.39
C ARG A 865 9.82 -20.05 -19.74
N GLY A 866 9.10 -19.17 -20.44
CA GLY A 866 9.52 -18.56 -21.71
C GLY A 866 10.46 -17.37 -21.58
N ILE A 867 10.72 -16.86 -20.38
CA ILE A 867 11.51 -15.63 -20.15
C ILE A 867 12.94 -15.77 -20.72
N GLY A 868 13.62 -16.90 -20.51
CA GLY A 868 14.97 -17.10 -21.04
C GLY A 868 15.06 -17.01 -22.56
N ASP A 869 14.05 -17.54 -23.27
CA ASP A 869 13.97 -17.43 -24.72
C ASP A 869 13.65 -15.99 -25.17
N TYR A 870 12.80 -15.28 -24.47
CA TYR A 870 12.56 -13.85 -24.71
C TYR A 870 13.85 -13.05 -24.59
N VAL A 871 14.60 -13.20 -23.49
CA VAL A 871 15.86 -12.49 -23.25
C VAL A 871 16.90 -12.80 -24.33
N ARG A 872 16.99 -14.06 -24.76
CA ARG A 872 17.95 -14.52 -25.79
C ARG A 872 17.68 -13.93 -27.15
N ASN A 873 16.41 -13.73 -27.50
CA ASN A 873 15.96 -13.24 -28.79
C ASN A 873 15.53 -11.76 -28.76
N PHE A 874 15.73 -11.07 -27.65
CA PHE A 874 15.37 -9.67 -27.51
C PHE A 874 16.21 -8.81 -28.47
N GLU A 875 15.56 -7.92 -29.19
CA GLU A 875 16.21 -6.95 -30.08
C GLU A 875 15.84 -5.53 -29.60
N ALA A 876 16.83 -4.65 -29.57
CA ALA A 876 16.64 -3.26 -29.21
C ALA A 876 17.70 -2.39 -29.89
N ASP A 877 17.29 -1.23 -30.37
CA ASP A 877 18.18 -0.17 -30.81
C ASP A 877 18.72 0.66 -29.63
N GLU A 878 19.56 1.65 -29.91
CA GLU A 878 20.15 2.53 -28.91
C GLU A 878 19.08 3.36 -28.16
N ARG A 879 17.99 3.75 -28.81
CA ARG A 879 16.89 4.50 -28.19
C ARG A 879 16.14 3.61 -27.19
N GLN A 880 15.81 2.41 -27.56
CA GLN A 880 15.12 1.44 -26.71
C GLN A 880 15.98 1.06 -25.49
N MET A 881 17.27 0.78 -25.68
CA MET A 881 18.19 0.52 -24.56
C MET A 881 18.29 1.72 -23.63
N THR A 882 18.37 2.94 -24.16
CA THR A 882 18.39 4.17 -23.36
C THR A 882 17.13 4.31 -22.52
N LYS A 883 15.97 3.99 -23.09
CA LYS A 883 14.68 4.00 -22.39
C LYS A 883 14.71 3.09 -21.14
N TYR A 884 15.08 1.83 -21.29
CA TYR A 884 15.14 0.88 -20.15
C TYR A 884 16.16 1.30 -19.09
N ILE A 885 17.30 1.86 -19.51
CA ILE A 885 18.30 2.39 -18.58
C ILE A 885 17.74 3.54 -17.77
N ILE A 886 17.04 4.48 -18.40
CA ILE A 886 16.42 5.62 -17.70
C ILE A 886 15.38 5.13 -16.67
N GLY A 887 14.47 4.25 -17.07
CA GLY A 887 13.47 3.67 -16.15
C GLY A 887 14.11 2.88 -15.01
N THR A 888 15.24 2.21 -15.26
CA THR A 888 16.00 1.53 -14.20
C THR A 888 16.63 2.51 -13.21
N ILE A 889 17.18 3.61 -13.70
CA ILE A 889 17.79 4.64 -12.85
C ILE A 889 16.73 5.39 -12.04
N SER A 890 15.52 5.58 -12.56
CA SER A 890 14.45 6.24 -11.80
C SER A 890 14.16 5.54 -10.48
N GLU A 891 14.21 4.20 -10.44
CA GLU A 891 14.03 3.41 -9.21
C GLU A 891 15.16 3.60 -8.20
N LEU A 892 16.38 3.90 -8.68
CA LEU A 892 17.57 4.11 -7.83
C LEU A 892 17.67 5.55 -7.31
N ASP A 893 17.13 6.50 -8.03
CA ASP A 893 17.24 7.93 -7.75
C ASP A 893 16.03 8.51 -6.99
N VAL A 894 15.20 7.65 -6.38
CA VAL A 894 14.09 8.10 -5.52
C VAL A 894 14.63 8.93 -4.35
N PRO A 895 14.15 10.17 -4.14
CA PRO A 895 14.58 11.00 -3.03
C PRO A 895 14.34 10.33 -1.68
N MET A 896 15.37 10.36 -0.82
CA MET A 896 15.31 9.78 0.52
C MET A 896 15.19 10.88 1.57
N ASN A 897 14.25 10.72 2.50
CA ASN A 897 14.18 11.51 3.72
C ASN A 897 15.32 11.14 4.69
N PRO A 898 15.56 11.88 5.79
CA PRO A 898 16.63 11.59 6.73
C PRO A 898 16.59 10.18 7.32
N SER A 899 15.40 9.68 7.68
CA SER A 899 15.21 8.32 8.21
C SER A 899 15.63 7.27 7.18
N ALA A 900 15.19 7.41 5.92
CA ALA A 900 15.52 6.49 4.84
C ALA A 900 17.03 6.49 4.52
N LYS A 901 17.71 7.63 4.57
CA LYS A 901 19.17 7.70 4.40
C LYS A 901 19.91 6.89 5.47
N GLY A 902 19.48 7.01 6.73
CA GLY A 902 20.02 6.20 7.82
C GLY A 902 19.75 4.71 7.64
N GLN A 903 18.52 4.32 7.33
CA GLN A 903 18.12 2.93 7.14
C GLN A 903 18.85 2.28 5.94
N THR A 904 19.03 3.01 4.84
CA THR A 904 19.80 2.54 3.69
C THR A 904 21.27 2.30 4.06
N SER A 905 21.85 3.23 4.85
CA SER A 905 23.23 3.12 5.32
C SER A 905 23.41 1.97 6.31
N GLU A 906 22.47 1.79 7.25
CA GLU A 906 22.40 0.65 8.18
C GLU A 906 22.31 -0.68 7.41
N SER A 907 21.37 -0.76 6.46
CA SER A 907 21.18 -1.97 5.64
C SER A 907 22.42 -2.31 4.80
N ALA A 908 23.05 -1.32 4.20
CA ALA A 908 24.27 -1.51 3.43
C ALA A 908 25.39 -2.06 4.30
N TRP A 909 25.61 -1.50 5.51
CA TRP A 909 26.61 -1.98 6.45
C TRP A 909 26.41 -3.45 6.85
N PHE A 910 25.17 -3.83 7.23
CA PHE A 910 24.86 -5.21 7.62
C PHE A 910 24.98 -6.22 6.47
N ASN A 911 24.69 -5.80 5.23
CA ASN A 911 24.85 -6.63 4.04
C ASN A 911 26.27 -6.61 3.44
N GLY A 912 27.19 -5.85 4.02
CA GLY A 912 28.56 -5.71 3.52
C GLY A 912 28.63 -5.00 2.17
N ILE A 913 27.68 -4.12 1.87
CA ILE A 913 27.61 -3.34 0.61
C ILE A 913 28.26 -1.96 0.86
N THR A 914 29.14 -1.55 -0.04
CA THR A 914 29.86 -0.28 0.03
C THR A 914 29.32 0.72 -1.01
N GLU A 915 29.73 1.99 -0.91
CA GLU A 915 29.46 2.98 -1.97
C GLU A 915 30.07 2.58 -3.31
N ALA A 916 31.23 1.88 -3.29
CA ALA A 916 31.85 1.37 -4.51
C ALA A 916 30.97 0.30 -5.20
N ASP A 917 30.29 -0.54 -4.44
CA ASP A 917 29.37 -1.55 -4.98
C ASP A 917 28.13 -0.90 -5.61
N PHE A 918 27.60 0.14 -4.99
CA PHE A 918 26.51 0.94 -5.57
C PHE A 918 26.96 1.68 -6.83
N GLN A 919 28.18 2.24 -6.82
CA GLN A 919 28.73 2.90 -7.99
C GLN A 919 28.97 1.91 -9.13
N GLN A 920 29.52 0.74 -8.85
CA GLN A 920 29.74 -0.31 -9.84
C GLN A 920 28.41 -0.76 -10.47
N GLU A 921 27.38 -1.01 -9.66
CA GLU A 921 26.05 -1.37 -10.17
C GLU A 921 25.49 -0.27 -11.08
N ARG A 922 25.60 1.00 -10.65
CA ARG A 922 25.14 2.14 -11.45
C ARG A 922 25.89 2.26 -12.77
N ASP A 923 27.22 2.10 -12.76
CA ASP A 923 28.03 2.12 -13.98
C ASP A 923 27.63 0.96 -14.92
N GLN A 924 27.41 -0.25 -14.40
CA GLN A 924 26.93 -1.38 -15.19
C GLN A 924 25.56 -1.10 -15.82
N ILE A 925 24.66 -0.37 -15.15
CA ILE A 925 23.37 0.01 -15.71
C ILE A 925 23.55 1.07 -16.80
N LEU A 926 24.28 2.15 -16.51
CA LEU A 926 24.42 3.28 -17.43
C LEU A 926 25.18 2.92 -18.72
N ASP A 927 26.13 2.01 -18.62
CA ASP A 927 26.97 1.58 -19.74
C ASP A 927 26.48 0.27 -20.41
N ALA A 928 25.33 -0.29 -19.95
CA ALA A 928 24.77 -1.54 -20.46
C ALA A 928 24.49 -1.51 -21.97
N THR A 929 24.76 -2.64 -22.59
CA THR A 929 24.51 -2.90 -24.01
C THR A 929 23.51 -4.04 -24.19
N LEU A 930 23.04 -4.24 -25.43
CA LEU A 930 22.19 -5.37 -25.77
C LEU A 930 22.86 -6.72 -25.50
N ASP A 931 24.18 -6.82 -25.71
CA ASP A 931 24.94 -8.05 -25.44
C ASP A 931 24.93 -8.39 -23.94
N ASP A 932 24.96 -7.39 -23.06
CA ASP A 932 24.85 -7.59 -21.60
C ASP A 932 23.48 -8.17 -21.22
N ILE A 933 22.42 -7.75 -21.91
CA ILE A 933 21.08 -8.30 -21.71
C ILE A 933 21.00 -9.76 -22.19
N HIS A 934 21.49 -10.05 -23.41
CA HIS A 934 21.53 -11.41 -23.95
C HIS A 934 22.29 -12.38 -23.04
N ALA A 935 23.38 -11.93 -22.42
CA ALA A 935 24.16 -12.74 -21.50
C ALA A 935 23.37 -13.23 -20.28
N LEU A 936 22.28 -12.54 -19.90
CA LEU A 936 21.42 -12.92 -18.78
C LEU A 936 20.50 -14.12 -19.09
N ALA A 937 20.29 -14.49 -20.35
CA ALA A 937 19.33 -15.52 -20.74
C ALA A 937 19.59 -16.88 -20.06
N ASN A 938 20.86 -17.32 -20.02
CA ASN A 938 21.23 -18.57 -19.37
C ASN A 938 21.13 -18.52 -17.86
N LEU A 939 21.42 -17.37 -17.25
CA LEU A 939 21.27 -17.11 -15.82
C LEU A 939 19.78 -17.25 -15.41
N VAL A 940 18.89 -16.59 -16.15
CA VAL A 940 17.44 -16.66 -15.92
C VAL A 940 16.92 -18.08 -16.09
N ASP A 941 17.31 -18.76 -17.16
CA ASP A 941 16.97 -20.16 -17.41
C ASP A 941 17.41 -21.06 -16.24
N ALA A 942 18.64 -20.92 -15.77
CA ALA A 942 19.19 -21.72 -14.70
C ALA A 942 18.40 -21.53 -13.38
N ALA A 943 18.06 -20.30 -13.05
CA ALA A 943 17.25 -19.98 -11.87
C ALA A 943 15.83 -20.56 -11.98
N LEU A 944 15.10 -20.23 -13.06
CA LEU A 944 13.68 -20.60 -13.18
C LEU A 944 13.46 -22.12 -13.44
N LYS A 945 14.44 -22.84 -14.00
CA LYS A 945 14.41 -24.31 -14.13
C LYS A 945 14.41 -25.05 -12.78
N GLN A 946 14.82 -24.41 -11.69
CA GLN A 946 14.69 -24.99 -10.34
C GLN A 946 13.23 -25.20 -9.94
N ASN A 947 12.29 -24.48 -10.56
CA ASN A 947 10.84 -24.70 -10.54
C ASN A 947 10.26 -24.72 -9.11
N ASN A 948 10.67 -23.75 -8.28
CA ASN A 948 10.08 -23.53 -6.95
C ASN A 948 8.80 -22.69 -7.10
N ILE A 949 7.65 -23.33 -6.92
CA ILE A 949 6.33 -22.76 -7.19
C ILE A 949 5.55 -22.61 -5.88
N CYS A 950 4.88 -21.47 -5.72
CA CYS A 950 3.81 -21.31 -4.76
C CYS A 950 2.67 -20.51 -5.40
N VAL A 951 1.44 -20.91 -5.11
CA VAL A 951 0.23 -20.20 -5.56
C VAL A 951 -0.66 -19.93 -4.35
N VAL A 952 -1.16 -18.71 -4.24
CA VAL A 952 -2.22 -18.34 -3.31
C VAL A 952 -3.42 -17.93 -4.16
N GLY A 953 -4.63 -18.46 -3.89
CA GLY A 953 -5.78 -18.03 -4.71
C GLY A 953 -7.01 -18.94 -4.66
N SER A 954 -7.83 -18.81 -5.66
CA SER A 954 -9.13 -19.46 -5.78
C SER A 954 -9.05 -20.99 -5.66
N GLU A 955 -9.89 -21.55 -4.79
CA GLU A 955 -10.05 -23.00 -4.67
C GLU A 955 -10.28 -23.67 -6.03
N ALA A 956 -11.22 -23.14 -6.83
CA ALA A 956 -11.59 -23.71 -8.12
C ALA A 956 -10.42 -23.74 -9.12
N ALA A 957 -9.64 -22.65 -9.20
CA ALA A 957 -8.51 -22.58 -10.10
C ALA A 957 -7.36 -23.51 -9.67
N ILE A 958 -7.05 -23.56 -8.37
CA ILE A 958 -6.03 -24.44 -7.80
C ILE A 958 -6.42 -25.91 -7.98
N GLN A 959 -7.66 -26.30 -7.75
CA GLN A 959 -8.12 -27.68 -7.94
C GLN A 959 -8.06 -28.12 -9.41
N LYS A 960 -8.30 -27.22 -10.35
CA LYS A 960 -8.18 -27.48 -11.80
C LYS A 960 -6.72 -27.82 -12.19
N GLU A 961 -5.75 -27.23 -11.54
CA GLU A 961 -4.32 -27.36 -11.82
C GLU A 961 -3.58 -28.15 -10.71
N LYS A 962 -4.31 -28.95 -9.93
CA LYS A 962 -3.79 -29.65 -8.74
C LYS A 962 -2.52 -30.46 -8.98
N GLU A 963 -2.34 -30.99 -10.19
CA GLU A 963 -1.17 -31.78 -10.61
C GLU A 963 0.16 -31.00 -10.50
N LEU A 964 0.10 -29.66 -10.51
CA LEU A 964 1.27 -28.79 -10.39
C LEU A 964 1.86 -28.77 -8.97
N PHE A 965 1.07 -29.17 -7.97
CA PHE A 965 1.40 -29.00 -6.55
C PHE A 965 1.60 -30.32 -5.85
N LYS A 966 2.59 -30.38 -4.94
CA LYS A 966 2.81 -31.52 -4.03
C LYS A 966 1.83 -31.45 -2.84
N ASN A 967 1.45 -30.24 -2.43
CA ASN A 967 0.54 -30.01 -1.32
C ASN A 967 -0.45 -28.87 -1.66
N VAL A 968 -1.70 -29.02 -1.22
CA VAL A 968 -2.77 -28.02 -1.35
C VAL A 968 -3.45 -27.89 0.00
N GLU A 969 -3.45 -26.70 0.57
CA GLU A 969 -4.02 -26.37 1.89
C GLU A 969 -4.93 -25.15 1.80
N ASN A 970 -5.80 -24.97 2.80
CA ASN A 970 -6.54 -23.73 3.00
C ASN A 970 -5.66 -22.74 3.78
N LEU A 971 -5.69 -21.46 3.37
CA LEU A 971 -4.96 -20.39 4.04
C LEU A 971 -5.68 -19.90 5.28
#